data_b879fa537f63dbe8f3ee739b81d22d96
#
_entry.id   b879fa537f63dbe8f3ee739b81d22d96
#
_cell.length_a   1.000
_cell.length_b   1.000
_cell.length_c   1.000
_cell.angle_alpha   90.00
_cell.angle_beta   90.00
_cell.angle_gamma   90.00
#
_symmetry.space_group_name_H-M   'P 1'
#
loop_
_entity.id
_entity.type
_entity.pdbx_description
1 polymer ?
#
loop_
_entity_poly.entity_id
_entity_poly.type
_entity_poly.pdbx_seq_one_letter_code
_entity_poly.pdbx_strand_id
1 'polypeptide(L)'
;MSSMRCATTAVAFVFSGSLIGSFLGATNPFRAASLAETRAVVTATSEEDSVAKTPEPNRSGDTGKAMEHGPANRLARESSPYLLMHAHNPVDWYPWGPEAFEAARKGGKPVFLSVGYSSCYWCHVMERQVFSNQKIANYLNEQFVCIKVDREERPDIDDIYMTSLIVYQQATGAGGGGGWPLSMFLTPEGEPIAGATYLPPEDSPDGRTGFLTVARRITEIWGDKRDAVSGSASMIAREVRRLSGPMVLTEPKPLTRELLESVVTGIEDRYDPDYGGVDFNKHRPDGPRFPSVPRLQLLLGLHAESPRPELLKIVEHSLTAMAKGGIRDHLGGGFHRYSTDRRWNVPHFEKMLYDQAQLLEVYAQTALLTGNPLYVQVVDELVSFIEREMTLADGGFCSALDAETNAIEGESYFWTEAQIRDTLKPDDAELFMTAYGFHEPQSFEHGRVLYLPVTLVEFAAQQSTDVSTLEARLSDIRKQLLQVREKRPSPLLDDKVLTEWNALMIQGLATSGQIPGREHDLQLASKAADFLLVYLRDAEGHLLRSWRNAMPGPRGYLDDYACLASALRTLHQATNEARWLSAANELTKLQIEQFYDEAQSTFFFTAHDHEKLFARTSSPYDSVSPSGNSITIRNLLALSDKNPEFREIAESTLKRFSGALDAAPVSCAGLGMALQDLLKLQPLAKDTATGRLELSGRFVLTSKADDAATLPGDDNAQPQESENGAQQVFKPVLPDPATASPFKQGQESRVAVKIFPYFDKLERGGKCPIAIELTIADGWHINANPAHSEFAIPTEVKITSKQKIKMSKIKYPKHELLQVDGEPQQSHVYGGRIIIYAMLEISAEETADEAELEVEVKTQACNKKTCEPPETKKLVGKRPLANPGDAIKRTHESKFPKEDDTDKEADKEKNRDKK
;
A
#
# COMPACT_ATOMS: atom_id res chain seq x y z
N MET A 1 -24.38 -45.08 1.90
CA MET A 1 -24.89 -45.22 3.27
C MET A 1 -23.74 -45.00 4.20
N SER A 2 -23.83 -44.07 4.97
CA SER A 2 -23.21 -43.65 6.22
C SER A 2 -22.72 -42.18 6.14
N SER A 3 -23.40 -41.38 6.90
CA SER A 3 -23.29 -39.97 7.09
C SER A 3 -22.02 -39.60 7.86
N MET A 4 -21.26 -38.67 7.34
CA MET A 4 -20.24 -37.94 8.11
C MET A 4 -20.76 -36.54 8.42
N ARG A 5 -21.13 -36.33 9.68
CA ARG A 5 -21.44 -35.00 10.23
C ARG A 5 -20.13 -34.26 10.50
N CYS A 6 -19.94 -33.14 9.84
CA CYS A 6 -18.90 -32.15 10.18
C CYS A 6 -19.50 -31.20 11.21
N ALA A 7 -19.01 -31.25 12.43
CA ALA A 7 -19.34 -30.30 13.49
C ALA A 7 -18.37 -29.14 13.48
N THR A 8 -18.89 -27.93 13.32
CA THR A 8 -18.13 -26.68 13.38
C THR A 8 -18.25 -26.11 14.79
N THR A 9 -17.13 -25.91 15.45
CA THR A 9 -17.06 -25.32 16.80
C THR A 9 -16.64 -23.86 16.72
N ALA A 10 -17.51 -22.98 17.17
CA ALA A 10 -17.17 -21.58 17.40
C ALA A 10 -16.50 -21.42 18.75
N VAL A 11 -15.37 -20.75 18.81
CA VAL A 11 -14.62 -20.49 20.04
C VAL A 11 -15.27 -19.32 20.78
N ALA A 12 -15.79 -19.60 21.98
CA ALA A 12 -16.26 -18.59 22.93
C ALA A 12 -15.19 -18.39 24.00
N PHE A 13 -14.58 -17.20 24.07
CA PHE A 13 -13.80 -16.80 25.23
C PHE A 13 -14.70 -16.10 26.26
N VAL A 14 -14.78 -16.69 27.43
CA VAL A 14 -15.43 -16.09 28.60
C VAL A 14 -14.35 -15.58 29.53
N PHE A 15 -14.35 -14.28 29.82
CA PHE A 15 -13.64 -13.72 30.96
C PHE A 15 -14.64 -13.18 31.97
N SER A 16 -14.61 -13.76 33.16
CA SER A 16 -15.27 -13.25 34.36
C SER A 16 -14.31 -12.35 35.14
N GLY A 17 -14.83 -11.23 35.61
CA GLY A 17 -14.07 -10.35 36.51
C GLY A 17 -14.87 -9.14 36.96
N SER A 18 -15.49 -9.25 38.12
CA SER A 18 -16.31 -8.25 38.83
C SER A 18 -15.49 -7.10 39.38
N LEU A 19 -16.03 -5.91 39.49
CA LEU A 19 -16.39 -5.14 40.72
C LEU A 19 -16.41 -3.63 40.49
N ILE A 20 -17.60 -3.03 40.64
CA ILE A 20 -18.06 -1.99 41.55
C ILE A 20 -17.40 -0.61 41.50
N GLY A 21 -18.25 0.38 41.35
CA GLY A 21 -18.00 1.74 41.83
C GLY A 21 -18.96 2.81 41.28
N SER A 22 -20.11 2.95 41.97
CA SER A 22 -21.08 4.04 41.82
C SER A 22 -20.48 5.41 42.13
N PHE A 23 -20.95 6.46 41.47
CA PHE A 23 -21.47 7.65 42.15
C PHE A 23 -22.35 8.53 41.22
N LEU A 24 -23.47 8.89 41.77
CA LEU A 24 -24.54 9.82 41.42
C LEU A 24 -24.00 11.29 41.20
N GLY A 25 -24.52 12.06 40.24
CA GLY A 25 -25.72 12.80 40.44
C GLY A 25 -25.67 14.23 39.92
N ALA A 26 -26.77 14.67 39.45
CA ALA A 26 -27.32 16.03 39.41
C ALA A 26 -27.36 16.76 38.04
N THR A 27 -28.51 16.65 37.38
CA THR A 27 -29.59 17.67 37.17
C THR A 27 -29.32 18.92 36.35
N ASN A 28 -29.88 18.93 35.17
CA ASN A 28 -30.73 19.85 34.40
C ASN A 28 -31.06 21.26 35.06
N PRO A 29 -31.67 22.22 34.36
CA PRO A 29 -32.05 22.45 32.94
C PRO A 29 -31.88 23.93 32.45
N PHE A 30 -32.13 24.25 31.17
CA PHE A 30 -32.89 25.40 30.67
C PHE A 30 -32.95 25.38 29.11
N ARG A 31 -34.09 25.03 28.58
CA ARG A 31 -35.13 25.82 27.89
C ARG A 31 -34.74 26.57 26.63
N ALA A 32 -35.45 26.12 25.60
CA ALA A 32 -35.72 26.64 24.29
C ALA A 32 -36.10 28.14 24.25
N ALA A 33 -35.73 28.76 23.12
CA ALA A 33 -36.51 29.85 22.53
C ALA A 33 -36.44 29.74 21.00
N SER A 34 -37.61 29.61 20.40
CA SER A 34 -37.94 29.68 18.99
C SER A 34 -37.86 31.09 18.46
N LEU A 35 -37.43 31.30 17.23
CA LEU A 35 -37.95 32.37 16.36
C LEU A 35 -37.92 31.90 14.91
N ALA A 36 -39.09 31.97 14.35
CA ALA A 36 -39.42 31.65 12.96
C ALA A 36 -39.33 32.88 12.04
N GLU A 37 -39.17 32.58 10.75
CA GLU A 37 -39.63 33.34 9.60
C GLU A 37 -39.00 34.70 9.23
N THR A 38 -38.33 34.72 8.06
CA THR A 38 -38.82 35.62 6.98
C THR A 38 -38.39 35.14 5.61
N ARG A 39 -39.34 34.70 4.83
CA ARG A 39 -39.23 34.48 3.36
C ARG A 39 -39.23 35.85 2.68
N ALA A 40 -38.30 36.08 1.75
CA ALA A 40 -38.44 37.10 0.71
C ALA A 40 -38.42 36.39 -0.68
N VAL A 41 -39.54 36.41 -1.32
CA VAL A 41 -39.77 36.03 -2.72
C VAL A 41 -39.28 37.18 -3.60
N VAL A 42 -38.37 36.90 -4.54
CA VAL A 42 -38.14 37.79 -5.69
C VAL A 42 -38.49 37.01 -6.94
N THR A 43 -39.57 37.43 -7.55
CA THR A 43 -39.99 37.08 -8.90
C THR A 43 -39.17 37.87 -9.92
N ALA A 44 -38.46 37.20 -10.81
CA ALA A 44 -37.87 37.77 -12.00
C ALA A 44 -38.63 37.26 -13.24
N THR A 45 -39.07 38.21 -14.03
CA THR A 45 -39.76 38.12 -15.29
C THR A 45 -38.82 37.68 -16.39
N SER A 46 -39.36 36.87 -17.31
CA SER A 46 -38.78 36.42 -18.57
C SER A 46 -38.43 37.54 -19.52
N GLU A 47 -37.26 37.52 -20.11
CA GLU A 47 -36.99 38.00 -21.46
C GLU A 47 -36.15 36.96 -22.20
N GLU A 48 -36.67 36.47 -23.33
CA GLU A 48 -35.98 35.59 -24.28
C GLU A 48 -34.97 36.42 -25.07
N ASP A 49 -33.73 36.04 -25.07
CA ASP A 49 -32.81 36.39 -26.15
C ASP A 49 -31.96 35.20 -26.58
N SER A 50 -31.97 35.01 -27.88
CA SER A 50 -31.38 33.91 -28.64
C SER A 50 -29.84 34.00 -28.61
N VAL A 51 -29.19 33.02 -27.96
CA VAL A 51 -27.74 32.77 -28.15
C VAL A 51 -27.54 31.43 -28.81
N ALA A 52 -26.71 31.47 -29.83
CA ALA A 52 -26.39 30.34 -30.70
C ALA A 52 -25.80 29.16 -29.92
N LYS A 53 -26.33 27.97 -30.18
CA LYS A 53 -25.84 26.68 -29.71
C LYS A 53 -24.45 26.39 -30.30
N THR A 54 -23.43 26.36 -29.47
CA THR A 54 -22.20 25.64 -29.75
C THR A 54 -22.44 24.15 -29.64
N PRO A 55 -21.90 23.30 -30.52
CA PRO A 55 -22.15 21.87 -30.47
C PRO A 55 -21.43 21.24 -29.25
N GLU A 56 -22.22 20.53 -28.44
CA GLU A 56 -21.71 19.61 -27.42
C GLU A 56 -20.86 18.51 -28.07
N PRO A 57 -19.73 18.11 -27.48
CA PRO A 57 -19.02 16.93 -27.96
C PRO A 57 -19.86 15.68 -27.67
N ASN A 58 -20.35 15.08 -28.76
CA ASN A 58 -21.14 13.86 -28.75
C ASN A 58 -20.26 12.67 -28.29
N ARG A 59 -20.25 12.37 -27.01
CA ARG A 59 -19.65 11.14 -26.42
C ARG A 59 -20.76 10.16 -26.00
N SER A 60 -21.60 9.77 -26.95
CA SER A 60 -22.51 8.64 -26.76
C SER A 60 -22.13 7.51 -27.72
N GLY A 61 -21.21 6.66 -27.28
CA GLY A 61 -20.97 5.37 -27.90
C GLY A 61 -21.77 4.28 -27.21
N ASP A 62 -23.12 4.41 -27.17
CA ASP A 62 -23.98 3.31 -26.78
C ASP A 62 -24.74 2.84 -28.00
N THR A 63 -24.25 1.80 -28.68
CA THR A 63 -24.97 0.95 -29.61
C THR A 63 -24.96 -0.49 -29.13
N GLY A 64 -25.17 -0.70 -27.85
CA GLY A 64 -25.53 -1.99 -27.25
C GLY A 64 -27.02 -2.00 -26.97
N LYS A 65 -27.75 -3.07 -27.39
CA LYS A 65 -29.12 -3.34 -27.06
C LYS A 65 -29.46 -2.84 -25.67
N ALA A 66 -30.49 -1.99 -25.55
CA ALA A 66 -31.06 -1.60 -24.28
C ALA A 66 -31.36 -2.88 -23.48
N MET A 67 -30.54 -3.21 -22.51
CA MET A 67 -30.92 -4.16 -21.47
C MET A 67 -32.06 -3.48 -20.71
N GLU A 68 -33.20 -4.18 -20.56
CA GLU A 68 -34.24 -3.75 -19.63
C GLU A 68 -33.61 -3.68 -18.24
N HIS A 69 -33.22 -2.48 -17.84
CA HIS A 69 -32.74 -2.25 -16.49
C HIS A 69 -33.85 -2.58 -15.50
N GLY A 70 -33.57 -3.38 -14.49
CA GLY A 70 -34.50 -3.63 -13.39
C GLY A 70 -34.92 -2.32 -12.70
N PRO A 71 -35.91 -2.37 -11.79
CA PRO A 71 -36.29 -1.18 -11.03
C PRO A 71 -35.09 -0.61 -10.26
N ALA A 72 -34.98 0.72 -10.28
CA ALA A 72 -33.90 1.41 -9.59
C ALA A 72 -34.05 1.25 -8.07
N ASN A 73 -32.95 0.93 -7.38
CA ASN A 73 -32.85 0.94 -5.92
C ASN A 73 -32.50 2.36 -5.41
N ARG A 74 -32.21 2.50 -4.11
CA ARG A 74 -31.97 3.81 -3.46
C ARG A 74 -30.74 4.54 -4.00
N LEU A 75 -29.75 3.81 -4.50
CA LEU A 75 -28.50 4.37 -5.02
C LEU A 75 -28.69 5.25 -6.26
N ALA A 76 -29.84 5.14 -6.96
CA ALA A 76 -30.16 6.01 -8.10
C ALA A 76 -30.29 7.51 -7.75
N ARG A 77 -30.28 7.86 -6.47
CA ARG A 77 -30.36 9.25 -5.98
C ARG A 77 -29.00 9.82 -5.56
N GLU A 78 -27.96 8.99 -5.60
CA GLU A 78 -26.62 9.37 -5.21
C GLU A 78 -25.89 10.11 -6.34
N SER A 79 -24.84 10.86 -5.99
CA SER A 79 -23.97 11.56 -6.95
C SER A 79 -22.79 10.71 -7.41
N SER A 80 -22.32 9.80 -6.57
CA SER A 80 -21.16 8.95 -6.86
C SER A 80 -21.37 8.07 -8.10
N PRO A 81 -20.47 8.11 -9.10
CA PRO A 81 -20.51 7.19 -10.24
C PRO A 81 -20.51 5.73 -9.80
N TYR A 82 -19.73 5.38 -8.80
CA TYR A 82 -19.68 4.04 -8.24
C TYR A 82 -21.01 3.58 -7.67
N LEU A 83 -21.71 4.40 -6.91
CA LEU A 83 -23.01 4.05 -6.37
C LEU A 83 -24.06 3.95 -7.49
N LEU A 84 -24.02 4.86 -8.46
CA LEU A 84 -24.92 4.85 -9.62
C LEU A 84 -24.77 3.59 -10.48
N MET A 85 -23.56 3.03 -10.63
CA MET A 85 -23.34 1.75 -11.32
C MET A 85 -24.13 0.59 -10.69
N HIS A 86 -24.42 0.66 -9.40
CA HIS A 86 -25.18 -0.34 -8.65
C HIS A 86 -26.67 -0.02 -8.51
N ALA A 87 -27.14 1.09 -9.08
CA ALA A 87 -28.53 1.56 -8.94
C ALA A 87 -29.58 0.59 -9.49
N HIS A 88 -29.22 -0.27 -10.44
CA HIS A 88 -30.10 -1.23 -11.09
C HIS A 88 -29.78 -2.70 -10.74
N ASN A 89 -28.89 -2.94 -9.79
CA ASN A 89 -28.66 -4.30 -9.30
C ASN A 89 -29.93 -4.87 -8.66
N PRO A 90 -30.18 -6.18 -8.75
CA PRO A 90 -31.30 -6.82 -8.06
C PRO A 90 -31.15 -6.83 -6.53
N VAL A 91 -29.97 -6.50 -5.98
CA VAL A 91 -29.76 -6.27 -4.53
C VAL A 91 -30.40 -4.94 -4.13
N ASP A 92 -31.18 -4.95 -3.06
CA ASP A 92 -31.84 -3.75 -2.49
C ASP A 92 -30.83 -2.93 -1.67
N TRP A 93 -29.94 -2.24 -2.36
CA TRP A 93 -28.88 -1.44 -1.77
C TRP A 93 -29.39 -0.20 -1.06
N TYR A 94 -28.82 0.06 0.10
CA TYR A 94 -28.86 1.33 0.82
C TYR A 94 -27.53 2.08 0.63
N PRO A 95 -27.54 3.40 0.49
CA PRO A 95 -26.34 4.18 0.80
C PRO A 95 -26.07 4.09 2.31
N TRP A 96 -24.85 4.43 2.72
CA TRP A 96 -24.51 4.52 4.13
C TRP A 96 -25.32 5.63 4.82
N GLY A 97 -25.98 5.29 5.91
CA GLY A 97 -26.76 6.26 6.69
C GLY A 97 -27.68 5.62 7.72
N PRO A 98 -28.34 6.44 8.53
CA PRO A 98 -29.18 5.98 9.64
C PRO A 98 -30.36 5.11 9.21
N GLU A 99 -30.90 5.34 8.01
CA GLU A 99 -32.02 4.55 7.45
C GLU A 99 -31.68 3.07 7.34
N ALA A 100 -30.48 2.73 6.85
CA ALA A 100 -30.01 1.35 6.71
C ALA A 100 -29.88 0.66 8.08
N PHE A 101 -29.27 1.31 9.04
CA PHE A 101 -29.09 0.75 10.39
C PHE A 101 -30.40 0.65 11.15
N GLU A 102 -31.34 1.58 10.97
CA GLU A 102 -32.70 1.43 11.49
C GLU A 102 -33.43 0.25 10.90
N ALA A 103 -33.34 0.05 9.59
CA ALA A 103 -33.93 -1.12 8.91
C ALA A 103 -33.33 -2.42 9.46
N ALA A 104 -32.01 -2.48 9.68
CA ALA A 104 -31.33 -3.63 10.26
C ALA A 104 -31.81 -3.91 11.70
N ARG A 105 -31.89 -2.91 12.56
CA ARG A 105 -32.39 -3.05 13.95
C ARG A 105 -33.85 -3.49 13.98
N LYS A 106 -34.72 -2.86 13.19
CA LYS A 106 -36.17 -3.21 13.11
C LYS A 106 -36.38 -4.63 12.58
N GLY A 107 -35.61 -5.02 11.59
CA GLY A 107 -35.67 -6.36 10.98
C GLY A 107 -34.95 -7.44 11.79
N GLY A 108 -34.13 -7.08 12.77
CA GLY A 108 -33.25 -8.01 13.49
C GLY A 108 -32.19 -8.66 12.59
N LYS A 109 -31.91 -8.07 11.43
CA LYS A 109 -31.02 -8.59 10.38
C LYS A 109 -29.59 -8.09 10.56
N PRO A 110 -28.57 -8.90 10.26
CA PRO A 110 -27.20 -8.42 10.12
C PRO A 110 -27.08 -7.49 8.89
N VAL A 111 -26.05 -6.67 8.85
CA VAL A 111 -25.74 -5.80 7.73
C VAL A 111 -24.69 -6.47 6.85
N PHE A 112 -24.87 -6.41 5.54
CA PHE A 112 -23.83 -6.67 4.57
C PHE A 112 -23.33 -5.33 4.00
N LEU A 113 -22.08 -4.99 4.28
CA LEU A 113 -21.41 -3.79 3.81
C LEU A 113 -20.46 -4.13 2.67
N SER A 114 -20.63 -3.47 1.52
CA SER A 114 -19.71 -3.57 0.39
C SER A 114 -19.09 -2.21 0.11
N VAL A 115 -17.75 -2.13 0.19
CA VAL A 115 -16.97 -0.90 -0.06
C VAL A 115 -16.10 -1.10 -1.29
N GLY A 116 -16.03 -0.09 -2.15
CA GLY A 116 -15.23 -0.11 -3.38
C GLY A 116 -15.15 1.27 -4.02
N TYR A 117 -14.77 1.34 -5.28
CA TYR A 117 -14.68 2.56 -6.06
C TYR A 117 -14.88 2.26 -7.56
N SER A 118 -15.14 3.30 -8.38
CA SER A 118 -15.63 3.14 -9.75
C SER A 118 -14.61 2.53 -10.71
N SER A 119 -13.32 2.83 -10.59
CA SER A 119 -12.27 2.30 -11.47
C SER A 119 -11.74 0.91 -11.07
N CYS A 120 -12.32 0.29 -10.03
CA CYS A 120 -11.85 -0.96 -9.44
C CYS A 120 -12.28 -2.17 -10.26
N TYR A 121 -11.35 -2.79 -11.00
CA TYR A 121 -11.62 -3.99 -11.81
C TYR A 121 -12.33 -5.12 -11.05
N TRP A 122 -11.82 -5.51 -9.88
CA TRP A 122 -12.43 -6.59 -9.09
C TRP A 122 -13.79 -6.21 -8.48
N CYS A 123 -14.08 -4.91 -8.33
CA CYS A 123 -15.42 -4.44 -7.93
C CYS A 123 -16.41 -4.66 -9.06
N HIS A 124 -16.02 -4.42 -10.32
CA HIS A 124 -16.84 -4.75 -11.51
C HIS A 124 -17.05 -6.26 -11.66
N VAL A 125 -16.00 -7.05 -11.44
CA VAL A 125 -16.14 -8.52 -11.46
C VAL A 125 -17.16 -8.99 -10.43
N MET A 126 -17.11 -8.43 -9.20
CA MET A 126 -18.05 -8.78 -8.15
C MET A 126 -19.47 -8.27 -8.45
N GLU A 127 -19.60 -7.10 -9.08
CA GLU A 127 -20.89 -6.58 -9.56
C GLU A 127 -21.52 -7.56 -10.54
N ARG A 128 -20.81 -7.93 -11.60
CA ARG A 128 -21.33 -8.83 -12.66
C ARG A 128 -21.64 -10.22 -12.15
N GLN A 129 -20.77 -10.81 -11.30
CA GLN A 129 -20.86 -12.20 -10.91
C GLN A 129 -21.72 -12.44 -9.67
N VAL A 130 -21.69 -11.50 -8.71
CA VAL A 130 -22.34 -11.66 -7.40
C VAL A 130 -23.58 -10.78 -7.27
N PHE A 131 -23.46 -9.45 -7.49
CA PHE A 131 -24.55 -8.51 -7.21
C PHE A 131 -25.62 -8.48 -8.29
N SER A 132 -25.31 -8.86 -9.50
CA SER A 132 -26.26 -9.05 -10.61
C SER A 132 -26.87 -10.46 -10.65
N ASN A 133 -26.43 -11.37 -9.77
CA ASN A 133 -26.96 -12.72 -9.66
C ASN A 133 -28.27 -12.73 -8.84
N GLN A 134 -29.38 -13.02 -9.50
CA GLN A 134 -30.73 -12.99 -8.90
C GLN A 134 -30.87 -13.91 -7.69
N LYS A 135 -30.25 -15.11 -7.70
CA LYS A 135 -30.29 -16.06 -6.58
C LYS A 135 -29.61 -15.50 -5.34
N ILE A 136 -28.45 -14.87 -5.54
CA ILE A 136 -27.70 -14.24 -4.44
C ILE A 136 -28.43 -12.99 -3.95
N ALA A 137 -28.92 -12.15 -4.86
CA ALA A 137 -29.67 -10.95 -4.52
C ALA A 137 -30.94 -11.25 -3.72
N ASN A 138 -31.71 -12.26 -4.11
CA ASN A 138 -32.92 -12.69 -3.36
C ASN A 138 -32.54 -13.09 -1.93
N TYR A 139 -31.45 -13.85 -1.76
CA TYR A 139 -30.98 -14.27 -0.44
C TYR A 139 -30.51 -13.06 0.41
N LEU A 140 -29.75 -12.15 -0.19
CA LEU A 140 -29.29 -10.94 0.49
C LEU A 140 -30.46 -10.05 0.94
N ASN A 141 -31.41 -9.78 0.06
CA ASN A 141 -32.59 -8.95 0.37
C ASN A 141 -33.46 -9.53 1.48
N GLU A 142 -33.54 -10.86 1.54
CA GLU A 142 -34.30 -11.55 2.57
C GLU A 142 -33.56 -11.53 3.92
N GLN A 143 -32.25 -11.77 3.94
CA GLN A 143 -31.51 -12.08 5.16
C GLN A 143 -30.69 -10.92 5.72
N PHE A 144 -30.34 -9.93 4.90
CA PHE A 144 -29.46 -8.81 5.28
C PHE A 144 -30.12 -7.46 4.99
N VAL A 145 -29.57 -6.41 5.58
CA VAL A 145 -29.65 -5.04 5.05
C VAL A 145 -28.33 -4.78 4.35
N CYS A 146 -28.38 -4.47 3.05
CA CYS A 146 -27.20 -4.33 2.21
C CYS A 146 -26.84 -2.85 2.06
N ILE A 147 -25.61 -2.49 2.44
CA ILE A 147 -25.09 -1.12 2.35
C ILE A 147 -23.96 -1.10 1.31
N LYS A 148 -24.01 -0.10 0.41
CA LYS A 148 -22.96 0.17 -0.57
C LYS A 148 -22.26 1.48 -0.23
N VAL A 149 -20.91 1.50 -0.27
CA VAL A 149 -20.09 2.68 0.05
C VAL A 149 -19.06 2.91 -1.05
N ASP A 150 -18.98 4.15 -1.52
CA ASP A 150 -17.84 4.65 -2.29
C ASP A 150 -16.75 5.09 -1.31
N ARG A 151 -15.61 4.38 -1.32
CA ARG A 151 -14.48 4.67 -0.44
C ARG A 151 -13.84 6.03 -0.69
N GLU A 152 -14.01 6.57 -1.88
CA GLU A 152 -13.40 7.83 -2.26
C GLU A 152 -14.20 9.02 -1.68
N GLU A 153 -15.52 8.86 -1.51
CA GLU A 153 -16.37 9.83 -0.81
C GLU A 153 -16.42 9.60 0.71
N ARG A 154 -16.31 8.34 1.16
CA ARG A 154 -16.34 7.98 2.58
C ARG A 154 -15.08 7.20 2.99
N PRO A 155 -13.90 7.82 2.90
CA PRO A 155 -12.64 7.21 3.32
C PRO A 155 -12.58 6.89 4.81
N ASP A 156 -13.36 7.56 5.64
CA ASP A 156 -13.52 7.30 7.07
C ASP A 156 -14.12 5.91 7.35
N ILE A 157 -15.12 5.51 6.55
CA ILE A 157 -15.73 4.18 6.63
C ILE A 157 -14.76 3.11 6.10
N ASP A 158 -14.14 3.38 4.96
CA ASP A 158 -13.17 2.47 4.34
C ASP A 158 -12.03 2.12 5.31
N ASP A 159 -11.39 3.11 5.93
CA ASP A 159 -10.26 2.94 6.85
C ASP A 159 -10.64 2.08 8.08
N ILE A 160 -11.79 2.38 8.69
CA ILE A 160 -12.28 1.64 9.86
C ILE A 160 -12.57 0.17 9.51
N TYR A 161 -13.26 -0.09 8.39
CA TYR A 161 -13.63 -1.46 8.04
C TYR A 161 -12.51 -2.23 7.36
N MET A 162 -11.56 -1.57 6.70
CA MET A 162 -10.32 -2.21 6.25
C MET A 162 -9.47 -2.66 7.45
N THR A 163 -9.35 -1.80 8.47
CA THR A 163 -8.71 -2.18 9.75
C THR A 163 -9.47 -3.31 10.43
N SER A 164 -10.80 -3.31 10.37
CA SER A 164 -11.64 -4.39 10.91
C SER A 164 -11.39 -5.71 10.20
N LEU A 165 -11.22 -5.71 8.87
CA LEU A 165 -10.86 -6.91 8.11
C LEU A 165 -9.50 -7.46 8.56
N ILE A 166 -8.50 -6.59 8.70
CA ILE A 166 -7.15 -7.01 9.14
C ILE A 166 -7.20 -7.61 10.55
N VAL A 167 -7.90 -6.96 11.48
CA VAL A 167 -8.08 -7.47 12.86
C VAL A 167 -8.82 -8.82 12.86
N TYR A 168 -9.87 -8.94 12.06
CA TYR A 168 -10.61 -10.20 11.92
C TYR A 168 -9.72 -11.31 11.37
N GLN A 169 -8.94 -11.06 10.33
CA GLN A 169 -8.02 -12.03 9.74
C GLN A 169 -6.94 -12.47 10.73
N GLN A 170 -6.37 -11.53 11.49
CA GLN A 170 -5.39 -11.83 12.53
C GLN A 170 -5.99 -12.68 13.67
N ALA A 171 -7.20 -12.34 14.11
CA ALA A 171 -7.88 -13.05 15.19
C ALA A 171 -8.30 -14.47 14.80
N THR A 172 -8.61 -14.70 13.52
CA THR A 172 -9.08 -16.02 13.02
C THR A 172 -7.96 -16.86 12.40
N GLY A 173 -6.76 -16.30 12.22
CA GLY A 173 -5.69 -16.95 11.48
C GLY A 173 -5.96 -17.09 9.98
N ALA A 174 -7.04 -16.49 9.46
CA ALA A 174 -7.30 -16.44 8.04
C ALA A 174 -6.22 -15.61 7.38
N GLY A 175 -5.33 -16.25 6.64
CA GLY A 175 -4.31 -15.53 5.86
C GLY A 175 -4.98 -14.63 4.84
N GLY A 176 -4.43 -13.44 4.63
CA GLY A 176 -4.95 -12.49 3.65
C GLY A 176 -4.35 -11.10 3.87
N GLY A 177 -4.71 -10.17 3.01
CA GLY A 177 -4.39 -8.74 3.11
C GLY A 177 -5.64 -7.91 2.92
N GLY A 178 -5.52 -6.60 3.09
CA GLY A 178 -6.55 -5.63 2.71
C GLY A 178 -6.64 -5.50 1.19
N GLY A 179 -7.75 -4.97 0.71
CA GLY A 179 -7.98 -4.68 -0.71
C GLY A 179 -9.45 -4.53 -1.02
N TRP A 180 -9.73 -4.08 -2.25
CA TRP A 180 -11.09 -3.90 -2.75
C TRP A 180 -11.42 -4.90 -3.86
N PRO A 181 -12.72 -5.30 -3.96
CA PRO A 181 -13.84 -4.90 -3.11
C PRO A 181 -13.67 -5.38 -1.67
N LEU A 182 -14.08 -4.55 -0.70
CA LEU A 182 -14.14 -4.93 0.70
C LEU A 182 -15.56 -5.39 1.03
N SER A 183 -15.70 -6.62 1.53
CA SER A 183 -16.97 -7.24 1.92
C SER A 183 -16.98 -7.47 3.43
N MET A 184 -17.84 -6.78 4.17
CA MET A 184 -17.95 -6.90 5.62
C MET A 184 -19.36 -7.30 6.02
N PHE A 185 -19.46 -8.17 7.02
CA PHE A 185 -20.72 -8.51 7.68
C PHE A 185 -20.70 -7.87 9.07
N LEU A 186 -21.78 -7.12 9.39
CA LEU A 186 -21.83 -6.31 10.61
C LEU A 186 -23.06 -6.63 11.43
N THR A 187 -23.01 -6.30 12.71
CA THR A 187 -24.19 -6.22 13.56
C THR A 187 -25.07 -5.03 13.16
N PRO A 188 -26.34 -4.95 13.60
CA PRO A 188 -27.18 -3.77 13.37
C PRO A 188 -26.65 -2.49 14.00
N GLU A 189 -25.65 -2.57 14.86
CA GLU A 189 -24.94 -1.45 15.49
C GLU A 189 -23.68 -1.05 14.71
N GLY A 190 -23.35 -1.76 13.61
CA GLY A 190 -22.19 -1.49 12.77
C GLY A 190 -20.89 -2.14 13.25
N GLU A 191 -20.91 -3.02 14.25
CA GLU A 191 -19.71 -3.72 14.73
C GLU A 191 -19.38 -4.93 13.81
N PRO A 192 -18.08 -5.17 13.46
CA PRO A 192 -17.69 -6.15 12.46
C PRO A 192 -17.81 -7.61 12.97
N ILE A 193 -18.56 -8.44 12.26
CA ILE A 193 -18.73 -9.89 12.53
C ILE A 193 -17.66 -10.69 11.79
N ALA A 194 -17.52 -10.44 10.49
CA ALA A 194 -16.59 -11.13 9.59
C ALA A 194 -16.31 -10.27 8.35
N GLY A 195 -15.26 -10.59 7.61
CA GLY A 195 -14.95 -9.88 6.37
C GLY A 195 -14.06 -10.66 5.43
N ALA A 196 -14.08 -10.24 4.17
CA ALA A 196 -13.21 -10.72 3.10
C ALA A 196 -13.04 -9.61 2.06
N THR A 197 -12.11 -9.79 1.12
CA THR A 197 -12.04 -9.02 -0.11
C THR A 197 -12.98 -9.63 -1.16
N TYR A 198 -12.56 -9.82 -2.38
CA TYR A 198 -13.35 -10.50 -3.41
C TYR A 198 -13.70 -11.95 -3.00
N LEU A 199 -14.97 -12.32 -3.20
CA LEU A 199 -15.47 -13.68 -3.05
C LEU A 199 -16.14 -14.12 -4.36
N PRO A 200 -15.84 -15.30 -4.91
CA PRO A 200 -16.55 -15.84 -6.07
C PRO A 200 -18.03 -16.13 -5.71
N PRO A 201 -18.95 -16.18 -6.68
CA PRO A 201 -20.39 -16.34 -6.38
C PRO A 201 -20.71 -17.65 -5.64
N GLU A 202 -20.05 -18.74 -6.01
CA GLU A 202 -20.18 -20.07 -5.43
C GLU A 202 -18.79 -20.65 -5.08
N ASP A 203 -18.78 -21.73 -4.30
CA ASP A 203 -17.52 -22.41 -3.93
C ASP A 203 -16.80 -22.86 -5.19
N SER A 204 -15.52 -22.50 -5.31
CA SER A 204 -14.74 -22.80 -6.50
C SER A 204 -13.97 -24.13 -6.36
N PRO A 205 -13.66 -24.81 -7.50
CA PRO A 205 -12.99 -26.11 -7.47
C PRO A 205 -11.58 -26.08 -6.85
N ASP A 206 -10.95 -24.91 -6.79
CA ASP A 206 -9.66 -24.66 -6.16
C ASP A 206 -9.73 -24.46 -4.64
N GLY A 207 -10.92 -24.65 -4.05
CA GLY A 207 -11.15 -24.62 -2.60
C GLY A 207 -11.47 -23.24 -2.04
N ARG A 208 -11.62 -22.20 -2.88
CA ARG A 208 -12.09 -20.89 -2.39
C ARG A 208 -13.58 -20.94 -2.04
N THR A 209 -13.92 -20.44 -0.85
CA THR A 209 -15.30 -20.36 -0.38
C THR A 209 -16.06 -19.27 -1.13
N GLY A 210 -17.25 -19.61 -1.62
CA GLY A 210 -18.11 -18.70 -2.35
C GLY A 210 -18.88 -17.73 -1.45
N PHE A 211 -19.27 -16.60 -2.02
CA PHE A 211 -20.03 -15.54 -1.34
C PHE A 211 -21.32 -16.07 -0.70
N LEU A 212 -22.10 -16.88 -1.44
CA LEU A 212 -23.37 -17.41 -0.93
C LEU A 212 -23.15 -18.36 0.25
N THR A 213 -22.07 -19.13 0.25
CA THR A 213 -21.71 -20.02 1.37
C THR A 213 -21.34 -19.22 2.62
N VAL A 214 -20.53 -18.16 2.46
CA VAL A 214 -20.21 -17.24 3.56
C VAL A 214 -21.47 -16.57 4.10
N ALA A 215 -22.30 -15.99 3.24
CA ALA A 215 -23.53 -15.31 3.64
C ALA A 215 -24.49 -16.23 4.43
N ARG A 216 -24.68 -17.49 3.99
CA ARG A 216 -25.47 -18.48 4.71
C ARG A 216 -24.90 -18.80 6.10
N ARG A 217 -23.59 -18.97 6.19
CA ARG A 217 -22.94 -19.23 7.47
C ARG A 217 -23.11 -18.08 8.46
N ILE A 218 -23.02 -16.84 7.98
CA ILE A 218 -23.29 -15.67 8.83
C ILE A 218 -24.72 -15.65 9.35
N THR A 219 -25.71 -15.92 8.50
CA THR A 219 -27.13 -15.94 8.95
C THR A 219 -27.42 -17.08 9.90
N GLU A 220 -26.85 -18.27 9.71
CA GLU A 220 -26.96 -19.40 10.64
C GLU A 220 -26.43 -19.04 12.03
N ILE A 221 -25.20 -18.52 12.13
CA ILE A 221 -24.62 -18.16 13.44
C ILE A 221 -25.34 -16.97 14.07
N TRP A 222 -25.82 -16.01 13.25
CA TRP A 222 -26.61 -14.88 13.73
C TRP A 222 -27.96 -15.29 14.32
N GLY A 223 -28.64 -16.29 13.72
CA GLY A 223 -29.89 -16.85 14.21
C GLY A 223 -29.69 -17.69 15.49
N ASP A 224 -28.68 -18.55 15.51
CA ASP A 224 -28.48 -19.55 16.57
C ASP A 224 -27.71 -19.01 17.79
N LYS A 225 -26.76 -18.05 17.58
CA LYS A 225 -25.76 -17.64 18.59
C LYS A 225 -25.56 -16.12 18.63
N ARG A 226 -26.63 -15.37 18.48
CA ARG A 226 -26.61 -13.92 18.35
C ARG A 226 -25.77 -13.20 19.41
N ASP A 227 -25.96 -13.55 20.69
CA ASP A 227 -25.23 -12.90 21.78
C ASP A 227 -23.72 -13.17 21.73
N ALA A 228 -23.32 -14.39 21.35
CA ALA A 228 -21.92 -14.77 21.20
C ALA A 228 -21.28 -14.04 20.00
N VAL A 229 -22.01 -13.94 18.87
CA VAL A 229 -21.56 -13.20 17.67
C VAL A 229 -21.41 -11.71 17.99
N SER A 230 -22.39 -11.10 18.66
CA SER A 230 -22.32 -9.70 19.09
C SER A 230 -21.15 -9.45 20.06
N GLY A 231 -20.91 -10.40 21.00
CA GLY A 231 -19.76 -10.32 21.89
C GLY A 231 -18.42 -10.37 21.16
N SER A 232 -18.29 -11.23 20.15
CA SER A 232 -17.09 -11.31 19.30
C SER A 232 -16.92 -10.05 18.44
N ALA A 233 -17.99 -9.54 17.84
CA ALA A 233 -17.98 -8.30 17.08
C ALA A 233 -17.52 -7.10 17.93
N SER A 234 -18.02 -7.00 19.16
CA SER A 234 -17.60 -5.96 20.12
C SER A 234 -16.12 -6.08 20.53
N MET A 235 -15.55 -7.29 20.57
CA MET A 235 -14.11 -7.47 20.80
C MET A 235 -13.29 -6.96 19.63
N ILE A 236 -13.67 -7.31 18.39
CA ILE A 236 -13.01 -6.79 17.18
C ILE A 236 -13.13 -5.27 17.14
N ALA A 237 -14.32 -4.70 17.35
CA ALA A 237 -14.54 -3.26 17.36
C ALA A 237 -13.68 -2.53 18.42
N ARG A 238 -13.48 -3.16 19.60
CA ARG A 238 -12.60 -2.62 20.64
C ARG A 238 -11.14 -2.59 20.19
N GLU A 239 -10.67 -3.64 19.53
CA GLU A 239 -9.31 -3.71 19.01
C GLU A 239 -9.10 -2.72 17.86
N VAL A 240 -10.08 -2.56 16.97
CA VAL A 240 -10.07 -1.52 15.94
C VAL A 240 -9.99 -0.13 16.56
N ARG A 241 -10.80 0.20 17.58
CA ARG A 241 -10.69 1.48 18.31
C ARG A 241 -9.28 1.69 18.88
N ARG A 242 -8.68 0.62 19.41
CA ARG A 242 -7.31 0.68 19.96
C ARG A 242 -6.26 0.96 18.89
N LEU A 243 -6.38 0.36 17.70
CA LEU A 243 -5.42 0.50 16.61
C LEU A 243 -5.61 1.81 15.82
N SER A 244 -6.85 2.25 15.65
CA SER A 244 -7.20 3.46 14.87
C SER A 244 -7.01 4.75 15.67
N GLY A 245 -7.06 4.68 17.00
CA GLY A 245 -6.92 5.85 17.86
C GLY A 245 -5.47 6.34 17.96
N PRO A 246 -5.27 7.55 18.49
CA PRO A 246 -3.95 8.15 18.67
C PRO A 246 -3.14 7.49 19.80
N MET A 247 -3.47 6.29 20.17
CA MET A 247 -2.76 5.56 21.22
C MET A 247 -1.33 5.28 20.75
N VAL A 248 -0.36 5.65 21.57
CA VAL A 248 1.05 5.43 21.31
C VAL A 248 1.32 3.93 21.31
N LEU A 249 1.44 3.34 20.13
CA LEU A 249 1.91 1.95 19.98
C LEU A 249 3.41 1.83 20.29
N THR A 250 4.12 2.96 20.30
CA THR A 250 5.56 3.08 20.50
C THR A 250 5.88 4.29 21.39
N GLU A 251 6.93 4.21 22.20
CA GLU A 251 7.38 5.35 23.00
C GLU A 251 7.86 6.50 22.11
N PRO A 252 7.52 7.77 22.43
CA PRO A 252 8.04 8.91 21.70
C PRO A 252 9.56 8.99 21.71
N LYS A 253 10.16 9.21 20.55
CA LYS A 253 11.61 9.33 20.36
C LYS A 253 12.04 10.81 20.33
N PRO A 254 13.32 11.12 20.65
CA PRO A 254 13.87 12.44 20.39
C PRO A 254 13.80 12.81 18.90
N LEU A 255 13.43 14.05 18.60
CA LEU A 255 13.34 14.56 17.22
C LEU A 255 14.74 14.98 16.74
N THR A 256 15.51 14.03 16.24
CA THR A 256 16.92 14.22 15.89
C THR A 256 17.21 13.84 14.43
N ARG A 257 18.40 14.21 13.96
CA ARG A 257 18.89 13.81 12.63
C ARG A 257 19.06 12.30 12.53
N GLU A 258 19.48 11.63 13.60
CA GLU A 258 19.64 10.17 13.63
C GLU A 258 18.30 9.45 13.43
N LEU A 259 17.21 9.98 14.00
CA LEU A 259 15.87 9.44 13.76
C LEU A 259 15.45 9.62 12.29
N LEU A 260 15.79 10.74 11.67
CA LEU A 260 15.55 10.95 10.24
C LEU A 260 16.38 9.99 9.37
N GLU A 261 17.65 9.78 9.72
CA GLU A 261 18.52 8.82 8.99
C GLU A 261 18.02 7.37 9.13
N SER A 262 17.36 6.99 10.22
CA SER A 262 16.75 5.66 10.33
C SER A 262 15.62 5.46 9.30
N VAL A 263 14.86 6.53 8.97
CA VAL A 263 13.84 6.49 7.90
C VAL A 263 14.50 6.32 6.54
N VAL A 264 15.58 7.05 6.28
CA VAL A 264 16.35 6.93 5.03
C VAL A 264 16.86 5.50 4.85
N THR A 265 17.51 4.94 5.87
CA THR A 265 17.99 3.55 5.84
C THR A 265 16.87 2.55 5.57
N GLY A 266 15.69 2.76 6.20
CA GLY A 266 14.52 1.93 5.93
C GLY A 266 14.06 1.98 4.48
N ILE A 267 14.14 3.15 3.83
CA ILE A 267 13.81 3.31 2.41
C ILE A 267 14.88 2.65 1.52
N GLU A 268 16.18 2.84 1.83
CA GLU A 268 17.29 2.21 1.11
C GLU A 268 17.20 0.67 1.14
N ASP A 269 16.76 0.09 2.25
CA ASP A 269 16.51 -1.35 2.39
C ASP A 269 15.39 -1.87 1.47
N ARG A 270 14.52 -0.99 1.01
CA ARG A 270 13.42 -1.25 0.06
C ARG A 270 13.73 -0.83 -1.37
N TYR A 271 14.93 -0.37 -1.63
CA TYR A 271 15.36 -0.05 -2.99
C TYR A 271 15.69 -1.31 -3.78
N ASP A 272 15.23 -1.35 -5.03
CA ASP A 272 15.55 -2.39 -6.00
C ASP A 272 16.73 -1.95 -6.87
N PRO A 273 17.91 -2.52 -6.70
CA PRO A 273 19.09 -2.12 -7.48
C PRO A 273 19.05 -2.55 -8.95
N ASP A 274 18.17 -3.53 -9.31
CA ASP A 274 18.09 -4.07 -10.66
C ASP A 274 17.06 -3.31 -11.51
N TYR A 275 15.89 -2.96 -10.89
CA TYR A 275 14.74 -2.40 -11.62
C TYR A 275 14.23 -1.07 -11.05
N GLY A 276 14.94 -0.47 -10.11
CA GLY A 276 14.50 0.77 -9.45
C GLY A 276 13.28 0.57 -8.56
N GLY A 277 12.79 1.67 -7.96
CA GLY A 277 11.69 1.68 -7.02
C GLY A 277 12.12 1.43 -5.57
N VAL A 278 11.36 1.98 -4.63
CA VAL A 278 11.65 2.01 -3.19
C VAL A 278 10.60 1.29 -2.35
N ASP A 279 9.92 0.33 -2.95
CA ASP A 279 8.91 -0.54 -2.33
C ASP A 279 9.28 -2.03 -2.43
N PHE A 280 10.49 -2.34 -2.87
CA PHE A 280 10.94 -3.70 -3.15
C PHE A 280 10.91 -4.59 -1.90
N ASN A 281 10.32 -5.75 -2.04
CA ASN A 281 10.26 -6.75 -0.99
C ASN A 281 11.10 -7.98 -1.36
N LYS A 282 12.26 -8.13 -0.72
CA LYS A 282 13.19 -9.26 -0.95
C LYS A 282 12.56 -10.64 -0.71
N HIS A 283 11.47 -10.70 0.09
CA HIS A 283 10.75 -11.97 0.36
C HIS A 283 9.65 -12.26 -0.67
N ARG A 284 9.24 -11.24 -1.44
CA ARG A 284 8.29 -11.34 -2.55
C ARG A 284 8.82 -10.49 -3.72
N PRO A 285 9.92 -10.89 -4.35
CA PRO A 285 10.58 -10.06 -5.34
C PRO A 285 9.69 -9.77 -6.57
N ASP A 286 8.83 -10.73 -6.93
CA ASP A 286 7.91 -10.62 -8.08
C ASP A 286 6.51 -10.09 -7.68
N GLY A 287 6.39 -9.44 -6.52
CA GLY A 287 5.15 -8.82 -6.09
C GLY A 287 4.85 -7.51 -6.82
N PRO A 288 3.61 -6.97 -6.67
CA PRO A 288 3.23 -5.70 -7.28
C PRO A 288 4.11 -4.55 -6.78
N ARG A 289 4.30 -3.55 -7.63
CA ARG A 289 5.18 -2.40 -7.41
C ARG A 289 4.40 -1.10 -7.51
N PHE A 290 4.52 -0.27 -6.48
CA PHE A 290 3.90 1.06 -6.42
C PHE A 290 4.95 2.17 -6.59
N PRO A 291 4.61 3.32 -7.18
CA PRO A 291 5.52 4.45 -7.31
C PRO A 291 6.13 4.94 -5.99
N SER A 292 5.37 4.85 -4.87
CA SER A 292 5.82 5.22 -3.51
C SER A 292 6.45 6.61 -3.45
N VAL A 293 5.80 7.60 -4.08
CA VAL A 293 6.34 8.95 -4.31
C VAL A 293 6.80 9.66 -3.02
N PRO A 294 6.09 9.57 -1.86
CA PRO A 294 6.58 10.23 -0.64
C PRO A 294 8.00 9.82 -0.23
N ARG A 295 8.38 8.56 -0.48
CA ARG A 295 9.74 8.07 -0.21
C ARG A 295 10.77 8.70 -1.14
N LEU A 296 10.46 8.82 -2.43
CA LEU A 296 11.32 9.47 -3.41
C LEU A 296 11.49 10.96 -3.10
N GLN A 297 10.40 11.63 -2.68
CA GLN A 297 10.43 13.05 -2.31
C GLN A 297 11.29 13.31 -1.07
N LEU A 298 11.25 12.43 -0.06
CA LEU A 298 12.13 12.55 1.10
C LEU A 298 13.60 12.44 0.71
N LEU A 299 13.97 11.43 -0.10
CA LEU A 299 15.34 11.26 -0.58
C LEU A 299 15.82 12.47 -1.40
N LEU A 300 14.95 12.96 -2.28
CA LEU A 300 15.24 14.13 -3.13
C LEU A 300 15.39 15.41 -2.30
N GLY A 301 14.52 15.62 -1.32
CA GLY A 301 14.56 16.77 -0.41
C GLY A 301 15.82 16.79 0.47
N LEU A 302 16.30 15.62 0.91
CA LEU A 302 17.56 15.50 1.65
C LEU A 302 18.77 15.77 0.75
N HIS A 303 18.76 15.27 -0.49
CA HIS A 303 19.81 15.58 -1.45
C HIS A 303 19.85 17.07 -1.80
N ALA A 304 18.69 17.71 -1.97
CA ALA A 304 18.62 19.16 -2.25
C ALA A 304 19.09 20.03 -1.06
N GLU A 305 18.91 19.55 0.18
CA GLU A 305 19.42 20.22 1.39
C GLU A 305 20.95 20.11 1.51
N SER A 306 21.47 18.92 1.28
CA SER A 306 22.89 18.61 1.35
C SER A 306 23.23 17.53 0.34
N PRO A 307 24.08 17.78 -0.66
CA PRO A 307 24.33 16.85 -1.76
C PRO A 307 24.70 15.45 -1.29
N ARG A 308 23.83 14.49 -1.62
CA ARG A 308 23.97 13.05 -1.34
C ARG A 308 23.74 12.30 -2.65
N PRO A 309 24.78 12.14 -3.51
CA PRO A 309 24.64 11.53 -4.83
C PRO A 309 24.03 10.13 -4.82
N GLU A 310 24.23 9.36 -3.75
CA GLU A 310 23.65 8.03 -3.56
C GLU A 310 22.11 8.08 -3.49
N LEU A 311 21.53 9.07 -2.82
CA LEU A 311 20.08 9.25 -2.74
C LEU A 311 19.49 9.70 -4.07
N LEU A 312 20.15 10.68 -4.74
CA LEU A 312 19.73 11.11 -6.07
C LEU A 312 19.75 9.95 -7.06
N LYS A 313 20.75 9.08 -7.01
CA LYS A 313 20.85 7.90 -7.88
C LYS A 313 19.64 6.95 -7.68
N ILE A 314 19.19 6.75 -6.45
CA ILE A 314 17.99 5.93 -6.15
C ILE A 314 16.76 6.56 -6.80
N VAL A 315 16.59 7.88 -6.66
CA VAL A 315 15.48 8.63 -7.26
C VAL A 315 15.50 8.55 -8.77
N GLU A 316 16.62 8.92 -9.40
CA GLU A 316 16.77 8.91 -10.86
C GLU A 316 16.58 7.51 -11.46
N HIS A 317 17.14 6.47 -10.84
CA HIS A 317 16.95 5.09 -11.29
C HIS A 317 15.49 4.67 -11.22
N SER A 318 14.80 4.98 -10.12
CA SER A 318 13.39 4.65 -9.93
C SER A 318 12.49 5.39 -10.94
N LEU A 319 12.68 6.70 -11.12
CA LEU A 319 11.92 7.50 -12.06
C LEU A 319 12.19 7.08 -13.52
N THR A 320 13.45 6.80 -13.87
CA THR A 320 13.81 6.31 -15.21
C THR A 320 13.21 4.93 -15.50
N ALA A 321 13.19 4.03 -14.52
CA ALA A 321 12.58 2.71 -14.66
C ALA A 321 11.07 2.82 -14.90
N MET A 322 10.36 3.63 -14.14
CA MET A 322 8.93 3.89 -14.35
C MET A 322 8.66 4.59 -15.68
N ALA A 323 9.48 5.56 -16.08
CA ALA A 323 9.36 6.26 -17.37
C ALA A 323 9.51 5.33 -18.58
N LYS A 324 10.32 4.27 -18.48
CA LYS A 324 10.48 3.25 -19.53
C LYS A 324 9.42 2.16 -19.48
N GLY A 325 8.92 1.84 -18.29
CA GLY A 325 8.01 0.73 -18.06
C GLY A 325 6.64 0.90 -18.69
N GLY A 326 5.89 -0.19 -18.79
CA GLY A 326 4.50 -0.17 -19.22
C GLY A 326 3.54 0.42 -18.19
N ILE A 327 4.02 0.73 -16.97
CA ILE A 327 3.27 1.53 -16.00
C ILE A 327 2.99 2.95 -16.55
N ARG A 328 3.84 3.48 -17.43
CA ARG A 328 3.59 4.71 -18.20
C ARG A 328 2.85 4.38 -19.49
N ASP A 329 1.80 5.11 -19.80
CA ASP A 329 1.16 5.05 -21.10
C ASP A 329 1.97 5.84 -22.15
N HIS A 330 2.72 5.13 -22.95
CA HIS A 330 3.64 5.71 -23.93
C HIS A 330 2.98 6.41 -25.12
N LEU A 331 1.67 6.32 -25.29
CA LEU A 331 0.94 7.00 -26.37
C LEU A 331 0.14 8.20 -25.87
N GLY A 332 -0.67 7.99 -24.84
CA GLY A 332 -1.58 9.01 -24.33
C GLY A 332 -1.04 9.79 -23.12
N GLY A 333 0.07 9.36 -22.56
CA GLY A 333 0.61 9.93 -21.34
C GLY A 333 -0.12 9.45 -20.08
N GLY A 334 0.36 9.93 -18.94
CA GLY A 334 -0.09 9.49 -17.63
C GLY A 334 0.46 8.13 -17.22
N PHE A 335 0.23 7.78 -15.96
CA PHE A 335 0.70 6.54 -15.35
C PHE A 335 -0.48 5.71 -14.86
N HIS A 336 -0.36 4.40 -15.01
CA HIS A 336 -1.22 3.44 -14.35
C HIS A 336 -0.86 3.37 -12.86
N ARG A 337 -1.80 2.91 -12.03
CA ARG A 337 -1.70 2.97 -10.57
C ARG A 337 -0.51 2.21 -9.99
N TYR A 338 -0.28 0.98 -10.45
CA TYR A 338 0.85 0.15 -10.00
C TYR A 338 1.21 -0.88 -11.07
N SER A 339 2.42 -1.42 -10.98
CA SER A 339 2.83 -2.56 -11.80
C SER A 339 2.55 -3.87 -11.08
N THR A 340 2.07 -4.87 -11.81
CA THR A 340 1.85 -6.22 -11.29
C THR A 340 3.13 -7.05 -11.26
N ASP A 341 4.20 -6.56 -11.92
CA ASP A 341 5.51 -7.19 -12.00
C ASP A 341 6.64 -6.29 -11.48
N ARG A 342 7.80 -6.91 -11.18
CA ARG A 342 8.98 -6.24 -10.67
C ARG A 342 9.60 -5.22 -11.64
N ARG A 343 9.38 -5.38 -12.96
CA ARG A 343 10.07 -4.64 -14.04
C ARG A 343 9.33 -3.37 -14.50
N TRP A 344 8.19 -3.08 -13.90
CA TRP A 344 7.30 -1.97 -14.29
C TRP A 344 6.61 -2.15 -15.65
N ASN A 345 6.57 -3.38 -16.22
CA ASN A 345 6.11 -3.60 -17.58
C ASN A 345 4.62 -3.89 -17.70
N VAL A 346 4.03 -4.54 -16.70
CA VAL A 346 2.64 -4.98 -16.73
C VAL A 346 1.85 -4.23 -15.65
N PRO A 347 1.11 -3.17 -16.00
CA PRO A 347 0.35 -2.41 -15.02
C PRO A 347 -0.99 -3.06 -14.66
N HIS A 348 -1.56 -2.61 -13.55
CA HIS A 348 -2.99 -2.58 -13.32
C HIS A 348 -3.52 -1.28 -13.91
N PHE A 349 -4.46 -1.37 -14.86
CA PHE A 349 -4.66 -0.33 -15.88
C PHE A 349 -5.45 0.90 -15.45
N GLU A 350 -5.95 1.01 -14.22
CA GLU A 350 -6.57 2.23 -13.72
C GLU A 350 -5.57 3.40 -13.68
N LYS A 351 -6.03 4.63 -13.97
CA LYS A 351 -5.24 5.85 -13.84
C LYS A 351 -5.91 6.78 -12.84
N MET A 352 -5.29 6.91 -11.66
CA MET A 352 -5.83 7.71 -10.56
C MET A 352 -5.22 9.10 -10.55
N LEU A 353 -6.02 10.12 -10.26
CA LEU A 353 -5.54 11.52 -10.24
C LEU A 353 -4.41 11.73 -9.21
N TYR A 354 -4.51 11.10 -8.03
CA TYR A 354 -3.47 11.24 -6.99
C TYR A 354 -2.11 10.66 -7.41
N ASP A 355 -2.08 9.61 -8.26
CA ASP A 355 -0.83 9.07 -8.80
C ASP A 355 -0.22 10.04 -9.81
N GLN A 356 -1.04 10.56 -10.73
CA GLN A 356 -0.61 11.57 -11.71
C GLN A 356 -0.03 12.80 -11.02
N ALA A 357 -0.73 13.29 -9.99
CA ALA A 357 -0.37 14.49 -9.24
C ALA A 357 1.00 14.36 -8.55
N GLN A 358 1.19 13.28 -7.82
CA GLN A 358 2.42 13.03 -7.08
C GLN A 358 3.60 12.74 -8.02
N LEU A 359 3.36 11.97 -9.09
CA LEU A 359 4.38 11.70 -10.09
C LEU A 359 4.76 12.98 -10.85
N LEU A 360 3.79 13.83 -11.22
CA LEU A 360 4.07 15.14 -11.81
C LEU A 360 4.99 15.96 -10.91
N GLU A 361 4.70 16.02 -9.61
CA GLU A 361 5.51 16.80 -8.67
C GLU A 361 6.94 16.26 -8.57
N VAL A 362 7.14 14.95 -8.36
CA VAL A 362 8.49 14.40 -8.18
C VAL A 362 9.32 14.41 -9.46
N TYR A 363 8.70 14.21 -10.64
CA TYR A 363 9.38 14.38 -11.92
C TYR A 363 9.79 15.84 -12.16
N ALA A 364 8.90 16.79 -11.85
CA ALA A 364 9.20 18.23 -11.98
C ALA A 364 10.32 18.66 -11.01
N GLN A 365 10.27 18.24 -9.75
CA GLN A 365 11.34 18.50 -8.77
C GLN A 365 12.68 17.93 -9.24
N THR A 366 12.67 16.70 -9.76
CA THR A 366 13.90 16.07 -10.26
C THR A 366 14.42 16.75 -11.55
N ALA A 367 13.51 17.17 -12.45
CA ALA A 367 13.87 17.93 -13.65
C ALA A 367 14.53 19.27 -13.28
N LEU A 368 13.96 20.02 -12.33
CA LEU A 368 14.51 21.28 -11.83
C LEU A 368 15.91 21.11 -11.22
N LEU A 369 16.13 19.99 -10.53
CA LEU A 369 17.40 19.73 -9.86
C LEU A 369 18.49 19.25 -10.82
N THR A 370 18.13 18.39 -11.79
CA THR A 370 19.10 17.68 -12.65
C THR A 370 19.23 18.25 -14.07
N GLY A 371 18.20 18.97 -14.54
CA GLY A 371 18.11 19.40 -15.93
C GLY A 371 17.92 18.25 -16.94
N ASN A 372 17.59 17.03 -16.49
CA ASN A 372 17.47 15.85 -17.34
C ASN A 372 16.24 15.97 -18.26
N PRO A 373 16.43 15.96 -19.61
CA PRO A 373 15.33 16.15 -20.56
C PRO A 373 14.30 15.04 -20.55
N LEU A 374 14.63 13.82 -20.11
CA LEU A 374 13.67 12.74 -19.96
C LEU A 374 12.57 13.11 -18.95
N TYR A 375 12.93 13.74 -17.84
CA TYR A 375 11.96 14.11 -16.82
C TYR A 375 11.08 15.27 -17.26
N VAL A 376 11.63 16.22 -18.01
CA VAL A 376 10.85 17.31 -18.64
C VAL A 376 9.83 16.73 -19.62
N GLN A 377 10.24 15.77 -20.47
CA GLN A 377 9.33 15.07 -21.39
C GLN A 377 8.19 14.34 -20.65
N VAL A 378 8.49 13.65 -19.56
CA VAL A 378 7.45 12.98 -18.75
C VAL A 378 6.47 14.00 -18.17
N VAL A 379 6.96 15.15 -17.70
CA VAL A 379 6.12 16.27 -17.22
C VAL A 379 5.23 16.80 -18.35
N ASP A 380 5.76 17.01 -19.56
CA ASP A 380 4.98 17.46 -20.73
C ASP A 380 3.84 16.49 -21.06
N GLU A 381 4.15 15.20 -21.09
CA GLU A 381 3.18 14.16 -21.44
C GLU A 381 2.12 13.98 -20.33
N LEU A 382 2.52 14.11 -19.06
CA LEU A 382 1.60 14.08 -17.92
C LEU A 382 0.62 15.24 -17.95
N VAL A 383 1.08 16.48 -18.09
CA VAL A 383 0.22 17.66 -18.16
C VAL A 383 -0.71 17.57 -19.37
N SER A 384 -0.19 17.17 -20.53
CA SER A 384 -1.01 16.99 -21.74
C SER A 384 -2.10 15.92 -21.55
N PHE A 385 -1.79 14.84 -20.82
CA PHE A 385 -2.77 13.80 -20.45
C PHE A 385 -3.87 14.37 -19.54
N ILE A 386 -3.49 15.09 -18.48
CA ILE A 386 -4.44 15.68 -17.53
C ILE A 386 -5.37 16.66 -18.23
N GLU A 387 -4.85 17.54 -19.08
CA GLU A 387 -5.67 18.49 -19.83
C GLU A 387 -6.67 17.80 -20.78
N ARG A 388 -6.22 16.79 -21.49
CA ARG A 388 -7.01 16.11 -22.50
C ARG A 388 -8.07 15.17 -21.92
N GLU A 389 -7.70 14.40 -20.88
CA GLU A 389 -8.53 13.28 -20.39
C GLU A 389 -9.25 13.57 -19.08
N MET A 390 -8.68 14.40 -18.21
CA MET A 390 -9.14 14.50 -16.82
C MET A 390 -9.59 15.90 -16.41
N THR A 391 -9.55 16.90 -17.29
CA THR A 391 -9.90 18.29 -16.92
C THR A 391 -11.36 18.60 -17.28
N LEU A 392 -12.11 19.06 -16.29
CA LEU A 392 -13.46 19.62 -16.48
C LEU A 392 -13.39 21.03 -17.08
N ALA A 393 -14.43 21.43 -17.80
CA ALA A 393 -14.54 22.77 -18.41
C ALA A 393 -14.37 23.91 -17.37
N ASP A 394 -14.89 23.70 -16.16
CA ASP A 394 -14.82 24.67 -15.07
C ASP A 394 -13.49 24.70 -14.34
N GLY A 395 -12.58 23.74 -14.59
CA GLY A 395 -11.20 23.74 -14.10
C GLY A 395 -10.86 22.72 -13.02
N GLY A 396 -11.85 21.99 -12.50
CA GLY A 396 -11.60 20.83 -11.63
C GLY A 396 -11.06 19.63 -12.43
N PHE A 397 -10.40 18.71 -11.75
CA PHE A 397 -9.88 17.47 -12.34
C PHE A 397 -10.72 16.26 -11.89
N CYS A 398 -11.09 15.40 -12.84
CA CYS A 398 -11.76 14.13 -12.63
C CYS A 398 -10.88 13.18 -11.79
N SER A 399 -11.50 12.25 -11.06
CA SER A 399 -10.79 11.40 -10.10
C SER A 399 -10.04 10.24 -10.73
N ALA A 400 -10.60 9.56 -11.75
CA ALA A 400 -9.98 8.35 -12.28
C ALA A 400 -10.45 7.97 -13.69
N LEU A 401 -9.63 7.19 -14.38
CA LEU A 401 -10.00 6.36 -15.52
C LEU A 401 -9.99 4.89 -15.10
N ASP A 402 -11.04 4.16 -15.53
CA ASP A 402 -11.24 2.76 -15.20
C ASP A 402 -10.11 1.85 -15.73
N ALA A 403 -9.88 0.75 -15.04
CA ALA A 403 -8.94 -0.28 -15.49
C ALA A 403 -9.46 -1.06 -16.70
N GLU A 404 -10.79 -1.17 -16.88
CA GLU A 404 -11.39 -2.01 -17.90
C GLU A 404 -12.12 -1.23 -18.99
N THR A 405 -12.24 -1.88 -20.15
CA THR A 405 -13.13 -1.48 -21.23
C THR A 405 -13.77 -2.77 -21.76
N ASN A 406 -15.09 -2.77 -22.02
CA ASN A 406 -15.82 -3.98 -22.45
C ASN A 406 -15.62 -5.21 -21.56
N ALA A 407 -15.47 -5.03 -20.25
CA ALA A 407 -15.17 -6.06 -19.26
C ALA A 407 -13.80 -6.75 -19.42
N ILE A 408 -12.88 -6.15 -20.18
CA ILE A 408 -11.50 -6.62 -20.37
C ILE A 408 -10.55 -5.58 -19.77
N GLU A 409 -9.77 -5.98 -18.75
CA GLU A 409 -8.76 -5.12 -18.15
C GLU A 409 -7.68 -4.77 -19.18
N GLY A 410 -7.42 -3.48 -19.36
CA GLY A 410 -6.37 -2.96 -20.25
C GLY A 410 -6.70 -2.98 -21.76
N GLU A 411 -7.92 -3.35 -22.19
CA GLU A 411 -8.29 -3.48 -23.61
C GLU A 411 -7.92 -2.24 -24.44
N SER A 412 -8.16 -1.06 -23.91
CA SER A 412 -7.86 0.20 -24.60
C SER A 412 -6.36 0.42 -24.85
N TYR A 413 -5.49 -0.19 -24.06
CA TYR A 413 -4.04 0.05 -24.07
C TYR A 413 -3.24 -1.01 -24.81
N PHE A 414 -3.81 -2.19 -25.09
CA PHE A 414 -3.10 -3.27 -25.79
C PHE A 414 -2.93 -2.98 -27.28
N TRP A 415 -1.78 -3.45 -27.80
CA TRP A 415 -1.47 -3.40 -29.22
C TRP A 415 -0.99 -4.76 -29.72
N THR A 416 -1.49 -5.17 -30.90
CA THR A 416 -0.97 -6.31 -31.63
C THR A 416 -0.04 -5.84 -32.75
N GLU A 417 0.87 -6.72 -33.18
CA GLU A 417 1.74 -6.45 -34.33
C GLU A 417 0.94 -6.11 -35.59
N ALA A 418 -0.17 -6.80 -35.83
CA ALA A 418 -1.04 -6.52 -36.96
C ALA A 418 -1.59 -5.09 -36.93
N GLN A 419 -2.09 -4.63 -35.79
CA GLN A 419 -2.59 -3.24 -35.63
C GLN A 419 -1.50 -2.20 -35.90
N ILE A 420 -0.26 -2.44 -35.48
CA ILE A 420 0.87 -1.54 -35.73
C ILE A 420 1.18 -1.49 -37.23
N ARG A 421 1.28 -2.65 -37.89
CA ARG A 421 1.58 -2.75 -39.33
C ARG A 421 0.46 -2.21 -40.23
N ASP A 422 -0.79 -2.33 -39.80
CA ASP A 422 -1.95 -1.78 -40.53
C ASP A 422 -2.03 -0.23 -40.39
N THR A 423 -1.47 0.32 -39.32
CA THR A 423 -1.51 1.77 -39.03
C THR A 423 -0.34 2.51 -39.64
N LEU A 424 0.86 1.94 -39.58
CA LEU A 424 2.10 2.62 -39.89
C LEU A 424 2.69 2.16 -41.22
N LYS A 425 3.55 2.98 -41.82
CA LYS A 425 4.40 2.55 -42.92
C LYS A 425 5.38 1.45 -42.46
N PRO A 426 5.79 0.54 -43.36
CA PRO A 426 6.63 -0.60 -42.98
C PRO A 426 7.86 -0.23 -42.15
N ASP A 427 8.63 0.80 -42.55
CA ASP A 427 9.85 1.22 -41.87
C ASP A 427 9.56 1.86 -40.49
N ASP A 428 8.42 2.54 -40.35
CA ASP A 428 7.99 3.14 -39.08
C ASP A 428 7.42 2.07 -38.14
N ALA A 429 6.71 1.11 -38.68
CA ALA A 429 6.22 -0.04 -37.92
C ALA A 429 7.37 -0.87 -37.31
N GLU A 430 8.40 -1.18 -38.15
CA GLU A 430 9.57 -1.93 -37.70
C GLU A 430 10.38 -1.16 -36.65
N LEU A 431 10.61 0.12 -36.87
CA LEU A 431 11.28 0.99 -35.91
C LEU A 431 10.53 1.01 -34.57
N PHE A 432 9.21 1.22 -34.60
CA PHE A 432 8.38 1.27 -33.41
C PHE A 432 8.38 -0.06 -32.66
N MET A 433 8.16 -1.16 -33.34
CA MET A 433 8.14 -2.49 -32.72
C MET A 433 9.49 -2.87 -32.10
N THR A 434 10.60 -2.45 -32.73
CA THR A 434 11.94 -2.67 -32.17
C THR A 434 12.16 -1.81 -30.94
N ALA A 435 11.78 -0.52 -30.96
CA ALA A 435 11.91 0.40 -29.85
C ALA A 435 11.06 -0.05 -28.64
N TYR A 436 9.86 -0.57 -28.87
CA TYR A 436 8.90 -0.95 -27.83
C TYR A 436 8.86 -2.46 -27.52
N GLY A 437 9.94 -3.18 -27.79
CA GLY A 437 10.15 -4.57 -27.32
C GLY A 437 9.21 -5.60 -27.90
N PHE A 438 8.62 -5.39 -29.11
CA PHE A 438 7.70 -6.36 -29.73
C PHE A 438 8.37 -7.70 -30.08
N HIS A 439 9.68 -7.75 -30.14
CA HIS A 439 10.44 -8.98 -30.40
C HIS A 439 10.75 -9.78 -29.13
N GLU A 440 10.48 -9.22 -27.95
CA GLU A 440 10.65 -9.91 -26.69
C GLU A 440 9.42 -10.74 -26.32
N PRO A 441 9.59 -11.87 -25.61
CA PRO A 441 8.46 -12.68 -25.16
C PRO A 441 7.58 -11.88 -24.21
N GLN A 442 6.33 -11.67 -24.55
CA GLN A 442 5.34 -11.07 -23.65
C GLN A 442 4.06 -11.92 -23.65
N SER A 443 3.52 -12.14 -22.45
CA SER A 443 2.39 -13.03 -22.20
C SER A 443 1.13 -12.24 -21.89
N PHE A 444 0.49 -11.63 -22.90
CA PHE A 444 -0.87 -11.15 -22.76
C PHE A 444 -1.75 -11.79 -23.84
N GLU A 445 -2.90 -12.32 -23.43
CA GLU A 445 -3.83 -12.98 -24.31
C GLU A 445 -4.37 -12.05 -25.41
N HIS A 446 -4.55 -10.76 -25.10
CA HIS A 446 -5.20 -9.78 -25.96
C HIS A 446 -4.27 -8.81 -26.68
N GLY A 447 -2.97 -8.88 -26.48
CA GLY A 447 -1.98 -7.98 -27.09
C GLY A 447 -0.80 -7.67 -26.18
N ARG A 448 -0.08 -6.58 -26.49
CA ARG A 448 1.11 -6.17 -25.75
C ARG A 448 0.92 -4.80 -25.12
N VAL A 449 1.42 -4.63 -23.90
CA VAL A 449 1.65 -3.33 -23.27
C VAL A 449 2.94 -2.74 -23.86
N LEU A 450 2.91 -1.45 -24.16
CA LEU A 450 4.09 -0.74 -24.65
C LEU A 450 5.05 -0.44 -23.50
N TYR A 451 6.32 -0.74 -23.67
CA TYR A 451 7.41 -0.35 -22.77
C TYR A 451 8.71 -0.24 -23.55
N LEU A 452 9.66 0.51 -23.03
CA LEU A 452 10.99 0.67 -23.63
C LEU A 452 11.99 -0.26 -22.94
N PRO A 453 12.53 -1.30 -23.59
CA PRO A 453 13.54 -2.18 -23.00
C PRO A 453 14.80 -1.40 -22.54
N VAL A 454 15.19 -0.39 -23.31
CA VAL A 454 16.30 0.53 -23.04
C VAL A 454 15.84 1.99 -23.13
N THR A 455 16.64 2.92 -22.65
CA THR A 455 16.35 4.36 -22.83
C THR A 455 16.44 4.74 -24.30
N LEU A 456 15.77 5.83 -24.72
CA LEU A 456 15.87 6.32 -26.09
C LEU A 456 17.30 6.74 -26.47
N VAL A 457 18.10 7.18 -25.50
CA VAL A 457 19.53 7.47 -25.70
C VAL A 457 20.31 6.22 -26.06
N GLU A 458 20.11 5.13 -25.31
CA GLU A 458 20.72 3.84 -25.58
C GLU A 458 20.24 3.25 -26.90
N PHE A 459 18.93 3.36 -27.18
CA PHE A 459 18.36 2.87 -28.44
C PHE A 459 18.88 3.66 -29.65
N ALA A 460 19.00 4.99 -29.56
CA ALA A 460 19.60 5.82 -30.61
C ALA A 460 21.06 5.42 -30.89
N ALA A 461 21.84 5.16 -29.84
CA ALA A 461 23.20 4.65 -29.98
C ALA A 461 23.25 3.28 -30.68
N GLN A 462 22.33 2.35 -30.34
CA GLN A 462 22.21 1.05 -31.02
C GLN A 462 21.86 1.21 -32.51
N GLN A 463 21.00 2.18 -32.84
CA GLN A 463 20.59 2.48 -34.21
C GLN A 463 21.59 3.37 -34.97
N SER A 464 22.69 3.81 -34.32
CA SER A 464 23.68 4.74 -34.90
C SER A 464 23.03 6.03 -35.45
N THR A 465 22.03 6.55 -34.73
CA THR A 465 21.30 7.77 -35.10
C THR A 465 21.33 8.78 -33.95
N ASP A 466 21.04 10.04 -34.32
CA ASP A 466 20.91 11.10 -33.31
C ASP A 466 19.61 10.96 -32.50
N VAL A 467 19.69 11.16 -31.18
CA VAL A 467 18.58 11.00 -30.25
C VAL A 467 17.41 11.93 -30.59
N SER A 468 17.68 13.18 -30.95
CA SER A 468 16.62 14.16 -31.27
C SER A 468 15.88 13.79 -32.55
N THR A 469 16.59 13.27 -33.55
CA THR A 469 16.03 12.77 -34.80
C THR A 469 15.15 11.53 -34.55
N LEU A 470 15.64 10.61 -33.75
CA LEU A 470 14.89 9.42 -33.37
C LEU A 470 13.59 9.77 -32.58
N GLU A 471 13.72 10.65 -31.58
CA GLU A 471 12.59 11.08 -30.75
C GLU A 471 11.52 11.81 -31.57
N ALA A 472 11.92 12.71 -32.48
CA ALA A 472 10.97 13.38 -33.39
C ALA A 472 10.19 12.39 -34.22
N ARG A 473 10.85 11.35 -34.79
CA ARG A 473 10.22 10.31 -35.58
C ARG A 473 9.30 9.43 -34.73
N LEU A 474 9.75 8.99 -33.54
CA LEU A 474 8.91 8.21 -32.62
C LEU A 474 7.73 9.01 -32.09
N SER A 475 7.88 10.31 -31.84
CA SER A 475 6.78 11.21 -31.46
C SER A 475 5.68 11.25 -32.53
N ASP A 476 6.05 11.37 -33.81
CA ASP A 476 5.08 11.36 -34.89
C ASP A 476 4.39 9.99 -35.06
N ILE A 477 5.12 8.90 -34.85
CA ILE A 477 4.54 7.55 -34.82
C ILE A 477 3.56 7.40 -33.65
N ARG A 478 3.94 7.83 -32.43
CA ARG A 478 3.05 7.81 -31.26
C ARG A 478 1.76 8.57 -31.49
N LYS A 479 1.84 9.75 -32.10
CA LYS A 479 0.64 10.56 -32.46
C LYS A 479 -0.29 9.81 -33.42
N GLN A 480 0.23 9.13 -34.44
CA GLN A 480 -0.58 8.35 -35.38
C GLN A 480 -1.27 7.18 -34.67
N LEU A 481 -0.55 6.46 -33.81
CA LEU A 481 -1.13 5.36 -33.04
C LEU A 481 -2.16 5.87 -32.02
N LEU A 482 -1.90 7.00 -31.34
CA LEU A 482 -2.85 7.62 -30.42
C LEU A 482 -4.17 7.95 -31.13
N GLN A 483 -4.13 8.55 -32.34
CA GLN A 483 -5.33 8.84 -33.14
C GLN A 483 -6.14 7.59 -33.52
N VAL A 484 -5.50 6.44 -33.64
CA VAL A 484 -6.17 5.17 -33.85
C VAL A 484 -6.80 4.65 -32.55
N ARG A 485 -6.05 4.77 -31.42
CA ARG A 485 -6.54 4.39 -30.11
C ARG A 485 -7.75 5.20 -29.67
N GLU A 486 -7.78 6.51 -29.93
CA GLU A 486 -8.91 7.40 -29.60
C GLU A 486 -10.25 7.02 -30.29
N LYS A 487 -10.20 6.15 -31.31
CA LYS A 487 -11.39 5.59 -31.95
C LYS A 487 -11.90 4.31 -31.27
N ARG A 488 -11.14 3.75 -30.35
CA ARG A 488 -11.56 2.60 -29.54
C ARG A 488 -12.56 3.06 -28.47
N PRO A 489 -13.36 2.15 -27.92
CA PRO A 489 -14.11 2.45 -26.69
C PRO A 489 -13.14 2.94 -25.60
N SER A 490 -13.48 4.06 -24.97
CA SER A 490 -12.67 4.62 -23.87
C SER A 490 -12.99 3.94 -22.56
N PRO A 491 -12.04 3.82 -21.63
CA PRO A 491 -12.33 3.46 -20.25
C PRO A 491 -13.36 4.44 -19.64
N LEU A 492 -14.10 3.99 -18.65
CA LEU A 492 -15.04 4.84 -17.94
C LEU A 492 -14.26 5.94 -17.20
N LEU A 493 -14.72 7.18 -17.36
CA LEU A 493 -14.21 8.32 -16.62
C LEU A 493 -15.05 8.52 -15.36
N ASP A 494 -14.43 8.47 -14.20
CA ASP A 494 -15.04 8.93 -12.96
C ASP A 494 -14.87 10.44 -12.85
N ASP A 495 -15.90 11.16 -13.19
CA ASP A 495 -15.94 12.62 -13.35
C ASP A 495 -16.19 13.38 -12.03
N LYS A 496 -16.17 12.69 -10.88
CA LYS A 496 -16.22 13.41 -9.60
C LYS A 496 -14.91 14.13 -9.30
N VAL A 497 -15.01 15.28 -8.68
CA VAL A 497 -13.87 16.07 -8.20
C VAL A 497 -13.66 15.79 -6.72
N LEU A 498 -12.49 15.32 -6.33
CA LEU A 498 -12.10 15.07 -4.94
C LEU A 498 -11.14 16.17 -4.49
N THR A 499 -11.41 16.79 -3.35
CA THR A 499 -10.64 17.94 -2.86
C THR A 499 -9.17 17.62 -2.66
N GLU A 500 -8.85 16.55 -1.93
CA GLU A 500 -7.48 16.09 -1.69
C GLU A 500 -6.70 15.85 -2.98
N TRP A 501 -7.30 15.09 -3.93
CA TRP A 501 -6.58 14.69 -5.14
C TRP A 501 -6.36 15.86 -6.10
N ASN A 502 -7.34 16.77 -6.17
CA ASN A 502 -7.20 18.02 -6.90
C ASN A 502 -6.15 18.92 -6.26
N ALA A 503 -6.08 18.98 -4.94
CA ALA A 503 -5.06 19.72 -4.23
C ALA A 503 -3.65 19.19 -4.54
N LEU A 504 -3.46 17.87 -4.54
CA LEU A 504 -2.20 17.25 -4.96
C LEU A 504 -1.85 17.61 -6.41
N MET A 505 -2.83 17.62 -7.33
CA MET A 505 -2.61 18.01 -8.72
C MET A 505 -2.25 19.50 -8.86
N ILE A 506 -2.91 20.38 -8.11
CA ILE A 506 -2.54 21.82 -8.04
C ILE A 506 -1.09 21.96 -7.57
N GLN A 507 -0.65 21.20 -6.58
CA GLN A 507 0.72 21.21 -6.08
C GLN A 507 1.72 20.74 -7.16
N GLY A 508 1.41 19.63 -7.85
CA GLY A 508 2.21 19.12 -8.97
C GLY A 508 2.35 20.13 -10.11
N LEU A 509 1.25 20.75 -10.52
CA LEU A 509 1.22 21.79 -11.56
C LEU A 509 1.95 23.08 -11.13
N ALA A 510 1.79 23.50 -9.87
CA ALA A 510 2.53 24.66 -9.34
C ALA A 510 4.04 24.40 -9.27
N THR A 511 4.44 23.14 -9.06
CA THR A 511 5.85 22.73 -9.08
C THR A 511 6.38 22.65 -10.51
N SER A 512 5.64 22.03 -11.44
CA SER A 512 6.04 21.94 -12.86
C SER A 512 6.12 23.31 -13.54
N GLY A 513 5.23 24.24 -13.17
CA GLY A 513 5.23 25.61 -13.65
C GLY A 513 6.45 26.44 -13.26
N GLN A 514 7.32 25.92 -12.37
CA GLN A 514 8.61 26.55 -12.06
C GLN A 514 9.71 26.15 -13.08
N ILE A 515 9.47 25.16 -13.92
CA ILE A 515 10.35 24.84 -15.04
C ILE A 515 10.18 25.94 -16.10
N PRO A 516 11.27 26.53 -16.61
CA PRO A 516 11.20 27.64 -17.58
C PRO A 516 10.32 27.32 -18.81
N GLY A 517 9.41 28.21 -19.16
CA GLY A 517 8.50 28.09 -20.31
C GLY A 517 7.21 27.32 -20.01
N ARG A 518 6.89 27.09 -18.74
CA ARG A 518 5.68 26.33 -18.33
C ARG A 518 4.68 27.20 -17.54
N GLU A 519 4.54 28.43 -17.89
CA GLU A 519 3.59 29.37 -17.26
C GLU A 519 2.12 28.89 -17.41
N HIS A 520 1.85 28.07 -18.43
CA HIS A 520 0.53 27.46 -18.63
C HIS A 520 0.13 26.53 -17.47
N ASP A 521 1.07 25.79 -16.90
CA ASP A 521 0.82 24.89 -15.77
C ASP A 521 0.36 25.70 -14.54
N LEU A 522 0.93 26.89 -14.32
CA LEU A 522 0.49 27.80 -13.25
C LEU A 522 -0.94 28.32 -13.48
N GLN A 523 -1.34 28.52 -14.73
CA GLN A 523 -2.71 28.93 -15.07
C GLN A 523 -3.69 27.79 -14.76
N LEU A 524 -3.35 26.55 -15.13
CA LEU A 524 -4.15 25.37 -14.80
C LEU A 524 -4.27 25.18 -13.29
N ALA A 525 -3.15 25.29 -12.57
CA ALA A 525 -3.13 25.20 -11.10
C ALA A 525 -4.01 26.27 -10.45
N SER A 526 -3.90 27.52 -10.91
CA SER A 526 -4.68 28.65 -10.41
C SER A 526 -6.17 28.47 -10.66
N LYS A 527 -6.56 28.02 -11.87
CA LYS A 527 -7.94 27.77 -12.23
C LYS A 527 -8.55 26.65 -11.37
N ALA A 528 -7.82 25.58 -11.13
CA ALA A 528 -8.25 24.47 -10.28
C ALA A 528 -8.35 24.91 -8.81
N ALA A 529 -7.41 25.70 -8.32
CA ALA A 529 -7.48 26.27 -6.96
C ALA A 529 -8.70 27.16 -6.76
N ASP A 530 -8.98 28.04 -7.73
CA ASP A 530 -10.20 28.87 -7.71
C ASP A 530 -11.46 28.01 -7.74
N PHE A 531 -11.49 26.94 -8.55
CA PHE A 531 -12.60 26.00 -8.58
C PHE A 531 -12.85 25.36 -7.20
N LEU A 532 -11.81 24.83 -6.53
CA LEU A 532 -11.95 24.23 -5.21
C LEU A 532 -12.45 25.24 -4.18
N LEU A 533 -11.90 26.44 -4.16
CA LEU A 533 -12.28 27.47 -3.20
C LEU A 533 -13.72 28.00 -3.38
N VAL A 534 -14.28 27.87 -4.59
CA VAL A 534 -15.64 28.32 -4.93
C VAL A 534 -16.66 27.22 -4.76
N TYR A 535 -16.39 26.00 -5.26
CA TYR A 535 -17.39 24.94 -5.38
C TYR A 535 -17.29 23.85 -4.32
N LEU A 536 -16.12 23.68 -3.68
CA LEU A 536 -15.90 22.67 -2.65
C LEU A 536 -15.80 23.29 -1.24
N ARG A 537 -16.55 24.35 -1.01
CA ARG A 537 -16.76 24.95 0.34
C ARG A 537 -18.25 25.10 0.62
N ASP A 538 -18.66 24.79 1.85
CA ASP A 538 -20.02 25.08 2.32
C ASP A 538 -20.19 26.58 2.70
N ALA A 539 -21.38 26.94 3.09
CA ALA A 539 -21.70 28.33 3.45
C ALA A 539 -20.94 28.83 4.70
N GLU A 540 -20.52 27.93 5.56
CA GLU A 540 -19.70 28.16 6.75
C GLU A 540 -18.20 28.22 6.44
N GLY A 541 -17.80 27.91 5.20
CA GLY A 541 -16.43 27.91 4.73
C GLY A 541 -15.68 26.61 4.94
N HIS A 542 -16.33 25.53 5.42
CA HIS A 542 -15.73 24.22 5.54
C HIS A 542 -15.56 23.56 4.17
N LEU A 543 -14.50 22.79 3.99
CA LEU A 543 -14.30 22.04 2.77
C LEU A 543 -15.28 20.88 2.63
N LEU A 544 -15.64 20.57 1.39
CA LEU A 544 -16.34 19.38 0.99
C LEU A 544 -15.33 18.33 0.47
N ARG A 545 -15.63 17.06 0.66
CA ARG A 545 -14.79 15.95 0.13
C ARG A 545 -14.87 15.85 -1.37
N SER A 546 -16.09 15.92 -1.91
CA SER A 546 -16.34 15.69 -3.34
C SER A 546 -17.34 16.68 -3.91
N TRP A 547 -17.31 16.80 -5.22
CA TRP A 547 -18.27 17.55 -6.02
C TRP A 547 -18.49 16.85 -7.36
N ARG A 548 -19.74 16.79 -7.81
CA ARG A 548 -20.09 16.27 -9.14
C ARG A 548 -21.41 16.84 -9.63
N ASN A 549 -21.44 17.37 -10.87
CA ASN A 549 -22.67 17.88 -11.50
C ASN A 549 -23.48 18.84 -10.61
N ALA A 550 -22.81 19.83 -10.02
CA ALA A 550 -23.37 20.78 -9.07
C ALA A 550 -23.96 20.17 -7.79
N MET A 551 -23.71 18.90 -7.50
CA MET A 551 -24.07 18.24 -6.26
C MET A 551 -22.87 18.16 -5.33
N PRO A 552 -22.94 18.77 -4.13
CA PRO A 552 -21.89 18.66 -3.13
C PRO A 552 -21.90 17.27 -2.49
N GLY A 553 -20.72 16.71 -2.27
CA GLY A 553 -20.51 15.50 -1.49
C GLY A 553 -20.47 15.75 0.03
N PRO A 554 -19.98 14.79 0.81
CA PRO A 554 -19.83 14.93 2.26
C PRO A 554 -18.82 16.02 2.63
N ARG A 555 -18.81 16.44 3.90
CA ARG A 555 -17.79 17.34 4.44
C ARG A 555 -16.39 16.72 4.32
N GLY A 556 -15.40 17.61 4.11
CA GLY A 556 -14.00 17.26 3.93
C GLY A 556 -13.35 16.69 5.18
N TYR A 557 -12.37 15.85 4.97
CA TYR A 557 -11.56 15.21 5.98
C TYR A 557 -10.24 15.94 6.21
N LEU A 558 -9.44 15.52 7.17
CA LEU A 558 -8.14 16.11 7.48
C LEU A 558 -7.26 16.29 6.23
N ASP A 559 -7.22 15.28 5.38
CA ASP A 559 -6.36 15.24 4.19
C ASP A 559 -6.78 16.27 3.14
N ASP A 560 -8.08 16.56 3.02
CA ASP A 560 -8.60 17.60 2.13
C ASP A 560 -8.08 18.99 2.53
N TYR A 561 -8.11 19.31 3.82
CA TYR A 561 -7.59 20.58 4.36
C TYR A 561 -6.06 20.65 4.26
N ALA A 562 -5.37 19.57 4.65
CA ALA A 562 -3.93 19.53 4.67
C ALA A 562 -3.33 19.67 3.27
N CYS A 563 -3.84 18.90 2.30
CA CYS A 563 -3.38 18.94 0.92
C CYS A 563 -3.69 20.27 0.26
N LEU A 564 -4.91 20.82 0.44
CA LEU A 564 -5.25 22.10 -0.19
C LEU A 564 -4.43 23.25 0.39
N ALA A 565 -4.22 23.32 1.71
CA ALA A 565 -3.36 24.32 2.31
C ALA A 565 -1.91 24.22 1.80
N SER A 566 -1.39 22.99 1.63
CA SER A 566 -0.05 22.76 1.03
C SER A 566 0.02 23.21 -0.41
N ALA A 567 -0.96 22.85 -1.23
CA ALA A 567 -1.04 23.24 -2.63
C ALA A 567 -1.09 24.76 -2.82
N LEU A 568 -1.91 25.44 -2.03
CA LEU A 568 -2.02 26.91 -2.07
C LEU A 568 -0.73 27.61 -1.63
N ARG A 569 0.01 27.04 -0.68
CA ARG A 569 1.34 27.54 -0.31
C ARG A 569 2.33 27.38 -1.46
N THR A 570 2.34 26.22 -2.12
CA THR A 570 3.21 25.97 -3.28
C THR A 570 2.84 26.90 -4.44
N LEU A 571 1.56 27.08 -4.70
CA LEU A 571 1.07 28.00 -5.73
C LEU A 571 1.44 29.47 -5.42
N HIS A 572 1.36 29.89 -4.13
CA HIS A 572 1.88 31.20 -3.72
C HIS A 572 3.37 31.33 -3.99
N GLN A 573 4.17 30.33 -3.69
CA GLN A 573 5.62 30.35 -3.94
C GLN A 573 5.94 30.48 -5.44
N ALA A 574 5.17 29.84 -6.31
CA ALA A 574 5.36 29.86 -7.76
C ALA A 574 4.84 31.15 -8.42
N THR A 575 3.71 31.72 -7.92
CA THR A 575 3.04 32.88 -8.55
C THR A 575 3.30 34.20 -7.84
N ASN A 576 3.74 34.16 -6.58
CA ASN A 576 3.84 35.32 -5.66
C ASN A 576 2.49 36.03 -5.38
N GLU A 577 1.33 35.40 -5.66
CA GLU A 577 0.02 35.91 -5.38
C GLU A 577 -0.34 35.71 -3.90
N ALA A 578 -0.54 36.83 -3.16
CA ALA A 578 -0.79 36.82 -1.72
C ALA A 578 -2.12 36.13 -1.33
N ARG A 579 -3.11 36.06 -2.25
CA ARG A 579 -4.41 35.42 -2.00
C ARG A 579 -4.28 33.96 -1.64
N TRP A 580 -3.35 33.23 -2.27
CA TRP A 580 -3.12 31.81 -2.01
C TRP A 580 -2.60 31.57 -0.60
N LEU A 581 -1.63 32.38 -0.16
CA LEU A 581 -1.11 32.27 1.21
C LEU A 581 -2.17 32.63 2.25
N SER A 582 -3.03 33.62 1.95
CA SER A 582 -4.15 33.99 2.82
C SER A 582 -5.13 32.84 2.97
N ALA A 583 -5.54 32.22 1.87
CA ALA A 583 -6.43 31.06 1.89
C ALA A 583 -5.80 29.84 2.60
N ALA A 584 -4.51 29.58 2.40
CA ALA A 584 -3.79 28.52 3.10
C ALA A 584 -3.79 28.73 4.62
N ASN A 585 -3.55 29.97 5.08
CA ASN A 585 -3.61 30.32 6.52
C ASN A 585 -5.03 30.13 7.11
N GLU A 586 -6.06 30.55 6.37
CA GLU A 586 -7.47 30.37 6.78
C GLU A 586 -7.80 28.89 6.93
N LEU A 587 -7.50 28.07 5.91
CA LEU A 587 -7.76 26.63 5.95
C LEU A 587 -6.99 25.94 7.08
N THR A 588 -5.74 26.35 7.34
CA THR A 588 -4.95 25.78 8.44
C THR A 588 -5.55 26.11 9.81
N LYS A 589 -6.12 27.30 9.99
CA LYS A 589 -6.83 27.64 11.22
C LYS A 589 -8.11 26.83 11.41
N LEU A 590 -8.93 26.73 10.35
CA LEU A 590 -10.11 25.86 10.35
C LEU A 590 -9.75 24.41 10.63
N GLN A 591 -8.65 23.92 10.06
CA GLN A 591 -8.16 22.57 10.29
C GLN A 591 -7.79 22.34 11.76
N ILE A 592 -7.13 23.29 12.42
CA ILE A 592 -6.84 23.19 13.86
C ILE A 592 -8.15 23.16 14.65
N GLU A 593 -9.08 24.05 14.35
CA GLU A 593 -10.38 24.14 15.06
C GLU A 593 -11.18 22.84 14.92
N GLN A 594 -11.22 22.24 13.74
CA GLN A 594 -12.11 21.10 13.45
C GLN A 594 -11.51 19.73 13.79
N PHE A 595 -10.19 19.57 13.73
CA PHE A 595 -9.56 18.24 13.76
C PHE A 595 -8.56 18.04 14.90
N TYR A 596 -8.01 19.12 15.49
CA TYR A 596 -6.98 19.01 16.52
C TYR A 596 -7.58 18.62 17.87
N ASP A 597 -6.95 17.67 18.53
CA ASP A 597 -7.21 17.30 19.92
C ASP A 597 -6.00 17.69 20.77
N GLU A 598 -6.16 18.76 21.56
CA GLU A 598 -5.10 19.30 22.40
C GLU A 598 -4.64 18.31 23.48
N ALA A 599 -5.59 17.54 24.06
CA ALA A 599 -5.28 16.59 25.13
C ALA A 599 -4.41 15.42 24.62
N GLN A 600 -4.51 15.09 23.34
CA GLN A 600 -3.77 14.02 22.69
C GLN A 600 -2.65 14.53 21.77
N SER A 601 -2.56 15.84 21.56
CA SER A 601 -1.58 16.48 20.68
C SER A 601 -1.54 15.85 19.28
N THR A 602 -2.72 15.72 18.65
CA THR A 602 -2.85 15.06 17.34
C THR A 602 -4.05 15.56 16.56
N PHE A 603 -4.04 15.37 15.27
CA PHE A 603 -5.20 15.59 14.41
C PHE A 603 -5.90 14.27 14.12
N PHE A 604 -7.22 14.24 14.32
CA PHE A 604 -8.05 13.15 13.87
C PHE A 604 -8.41 13.30 12.40
N PHE A 605 -8.66 12.18 11.74
CA PHE A 605 -9.04 12.17 10.32
C PHE A 605 -10.40 12.82 10.05
N THR A 606 -11.37 12.62 10.98
CA THR A 606 -12.70 13.23 10.93
C THR A 606 -12.80 14.47 11.83
N ALA A 607 -13.56 15.49 11.42
CA ALA A 607 -13.83 16.67 12.24
C ALA A 607 -14.65 16.32 13.51
N HIS A 608 -14.72 17.27 14.44
CA HIS A 608 -15.45 17.08 15.71
C HIS A 608 -16.96 16.89 15.52
N ASP A 609 -17.51 17.45 14.45
CA ASP A 609 -18.92 17.45 14.09
C ASP A 609 -19.31 16.44 13.01
N HIS A 610 -18.36 15.63 12.54
CA HIS A 610 -18.66 14.51 11.63
C HIS A 610 -19.52 13.44 12.31
N GLU A 611 -20.14 12.59 11.49
CA GLU A 611 -20.86 11.41 11.95
C GLU A 611 -19.99 10.56 12.90
N LYS A 612 -20.57 10.14 14.02
CA LYS A 612 -19.86 9.32 15.01
C LYS A 612 -19.89 7.87 14.61
N LEU A 613 -18.81 7.39 14.03
CA LEU A 613 -18.56 5.98 13.81
C LEU A 613 -18.08 5.30 15.11
N PHE A 614 -18.00 3.95 15.11
CA PHE A 614 -17.55 3.24 16.30
C PHE A 614 -16.05 3.43 16.62
N ALA A 615 -15.25 3.91 15.67
CA ALA A 615 -13.87 4.33 15.87
C ALA A 615 -13.63 5.71 15.23
N ARG A 616 -12.58 6.40 15.63
CA ARG A 616 -12.11 7.66 15.03
C ARG A 616 -10.61 7.54 14.82
N THR A 617 -10.14 7.76 13.60
CA THR A 617 -8.76 7.45 13.22
C THR A 617 -7.84 8.66 13.33
N SER A 618 -6.59 8.40 13.69
CA SER A 618 -5.50 9.37 13.66
C SER A 618 -4.21 8.61 13.31
N SER A 619 -3.76 8.73 12.06
CA SER A 619 -2.66 7.96 11.51
C SER A 619 -1.47 8.83 11.11
N PRO A 620 -0.23 8.46 11.46
CA PRO A 620 0.99 9.06 10.93
C PRO A 620 1.49 8.40 9.65
N TYR A 621 0.86 7.29 9.21
CA TYR A 621 1.37 6.45 8.15
C TYR A 621 0.92 6.94 6.78
N ASP A 622 1.86 6.99 5.85
CA ASP A 622 1.56 7.23 4.44
C ASP A 622 0.85 6.01 3.84
N SER A 623 -0.08 6.30 2.93
CA SER A 623 -0.75 5.31 2.10
C SER A 623 -0.30 5.47 0.64
N VAL A 624 -1.23 5.54 -0.30
CA VAL A 624 -0.96 5.95 -1.70
C VAL A 624 -0.65 7.45 -1.79
N SER A 625 -1.12 8.24 -0.82
CA SER A 625 -0.78 9.64 -0.60
C SER A 625 -0.08 9.83 0.75
N PRO A 626 0.64 10.96 0.96
CA PRO A 626 1.20 11.28 2.25
C PRO A 626 0.11 11.44 3.33
N SER A 627 0.42 11.06 4.57
CA SER A 627 -0.49 11.20 5.71
C SER A 627 -0.91 12.66 5.92
N GLY A 628 -2.21 12.91 6.12
CA GLY A 628 -2.73 14.25 6.44
C GLY A 628 -2.09 14.86 7.68
N ASN A 629 -1.76 14.05 8.69
CA ASN A 629 -0.98 14.52 9.84
C ASN A 629 0.41 15.02 9.44
N SER A 630 1.10 14.31 8.55
CA SER A 630 2.43 14.70 8.07
C SER A 630 2.39 16.01 7.30
N ILE A 631 1.43 16.16 6.38
CA ILE A 631 1.25 17.40 5.60
C ILE A 631 0.83 18.55 6.51
N THR A 632 -0.06 18.30 7.49
CA THR A 632 -0.47 19.31 8.49
C THR A 632 0.72 19.85 9.25
N ILE A 633 1.58 18.97 9.79
CA ILE A 633 2.79 19.39 10.50
C ILE A 633 3.66 20.29 9.61
N ARG A 634 3.88 19.91 8.36
CA ARG A 634 4.66 20.69 7.38
C ARG A 634 4.03 22.05 7.09
N ASN A 635 2.69 22.12 6.96
CA ASN A 635 1.96 23.38 6.79
C ASN A 635 2.14 24.29 7.99
N LEU A 636 1.95 23.75 9.20
CA LEU A 636 2.12 24.48 10.45
C LEU A 636 3.53 25.04 10.60
N LEU A 637 4.57 24.24 10.34
CA LEU A 637 5.96 24.70 10.38
C LEU A 637 6.22 25.81 9.37
N ALA A 638 5.73 25.67 8.15
CA ALA A 638 5.94 26.66 7.09
C ALA A 638 5.18 28.00 7.32
N LEU A 639 4.09 27.98 8.09
CA LEU A 639 3.28 29.16 8.42
C LEU A 639 3.59 29.73 9.82
N SER A 640 4.54 29.14 10.53
CA SER A 640 4.85 29.45 11.93
C SER A 640 5.50 30.84 12.14
N ASP A 641 6.15 31.43 11.13
CA ASP A 641 6.76 32.76 11.24
C ASP A 641 5.75 33.85 11.66
N LYS A 642 4.51 33.74 11.21
CA LYS A 642 3.41 34.68 11.53
C LYS A 642 2.46 34.14 12.62
N ASN A 643 2.53 32.89 12.94
CA ASN A 643 1.66 32.22 13.90
C ASN A 643 2.52 31.30 14.80
N PRO A 644 3.18 31.83 15.83
CA PRO A 644 4.10 31.06 16.68
C PRO A 644 3.48 29.81 17.31
N GLU A 645 2.16 29.87 17.62
CA GLU A 645 1.41 28.72 18.14
C GLU A 645 1.37 27.52 17.18
N PHE A 646 1.47 27.76 15.88
CA PHE A 646 1.52 26.67 14.90
C PHE A 646 2.76 25.80 15.09
N ARG A 647 3.88 26.42 15.46
CA ARG A 647 5.10 25.68 15.74
C ARG A 647 4.96 24.75 16.93
N GLU A 648 4.32 25.19 18.00
CA GLU A 648 4.10 24.40 19.21
C GLU A 648 3.19 23.18 18.91
N ILE A 649 2.12 23.40 18.14
CA ILE A 649 1.22 22.31 17.68
C ILE A 649 1.99 21.31 16.79
N ALA A 650 2.79 21.82 15.85
CA ALA A 650 3.58 20.97 14.96
C ALA A 650 4.60 20.11 15.71
N GLU A 651 5.36 20.71 16.62
CA GLU A 651 6.37 19.99 17.41
C GLU A 651 5.74 18.96 18.35
N SER A 652 4.62 19.29 19.01
CA SER A 652 3.92 18.35 19.88
C SER A 652 3.31 17.17 19.10
N THR A 653 2.69 17.44 17.95
CA THR A 653 2.15 16.40 17.08
C THR A 653 3.26 15.49 16.51
N LEU A 654 4.34 16.08 16.01
CA LEU A 654 5.49 15.32 15.50
C LEU A 654 6.12 14.46 16.62
N LYS A 655 6.26 15.02 17.82
CA LYS A 655 6.75 14.30 18.99
C LYS A 655 5.86 13.11 19.35
N ARG A 656 4.54 13.29 19.26
CA ARG A 656 3.55 12.26 19.49
C ARG A 656 3.78 11.04 18.57
N PHE A 657 4.03 11.30 17.30
CA PHE A 657 4.23 10.26 16.28
C PHE A 657 5.68 9.80 16.08
N SER A 658 6.64 10.38 16.80
CA SER A 658 8.06 10.10 16.58
C SER A 658 8.45 8.62 16.76
N GLY A 659 7.72 7.87 17.59
CA GLY A 659 7.90 6.44 17.72
C GLY A 659 7.54 5.63 16.47
N ALA A 660 6.63 6.14 15.63
CA ALA A 660 6.28 5.50 14.35
C ALA A 660 7.43 5.58 13.34
N LEU A 661 8.21 6.67 13.34
CA LEU A 661 9.42 6.80 12.51
C LEU A 661 10.47 5.71 12.79
N ASP A 662 10.58 5.28 14.04
CA ASP A 662 11.48 4.21 14.45
C ASP A 662 10.90 2.81 14.17
N ALA A 663 9.61 2.63 14.47
CA ALA A 663 8.95 1.32 14.37
C ALA A 663 8.58 0.92 12.93
N ALA A 664 8.21 1.88 12.08
CA ALA A 664 7.75 1.66 10.71
C ALA A 664 8.29 2.73 9.74
N PRO A 665 9.62 2.90 9.64
CA PRO A 665 10.25 4.01 8.94
C PRO A 665 9.79 4.14 7.49
N VAL A 666 9.63 3.02 6.79
CA VAL A 666 9.23 2.98 5.37
C VAL A 666 7.82 3.53 5.12
N SER A 667 6.94 3.42 6.12
CA SER A 667 5.55 3.90 6.03
C SER A 667 5.37 5.34 6.54
N CYS A 668 6.45 6.04 6.87
CA CYS A 668 6.44 7.35 7.50
C CYS A 668 7.34 8.37 6.76
N ALA A 669 7.47 8.25 5.45
CA ALA A 669 8.30 9.18 4.66
C ALA A 669 7.78 10.63 4.76
N GLY A 670 6.45 10.84 4.72
CA GLY A 670 5.82 12.13 4.93
C GLY A 670 6.15 12.74 6.30
N LEU A 671 6.10 11.92 7.35
CA LEU A 671 6.50 12.35 8.69
C LEU A 671 8.01 12.60 8.78
N GLY A 672 8.84 11.86 8.03
CA GLY A 672 10.26 12.10 7.85
C GLY A 672 10.54 13.47 7.22
N MET A 673 9.76 13.85 6.19
CA MET A 673 9.82 15.20 5.61
C MET A 673 9.43 16.28 6.62
N ALA A 674 8.42 16.03 7.45
CA ALA A 674 8.04 16.95 8.53
C ALA A 674 9.16 17.11 9.58
N LEU A 675 9.84 16.02 9.94
CA LEU A 675 11.02 16.08 10.81
C LEU A 675 12.17 16.85 10.14
N GLN A 676 12.43 16.62 8.86
CA GLN A 676 13.43 17.39 8.10
C GLN A 676 13.11 18.89 8.14
N ASP A 677 11.85 19.28 7.90
CA ASP A 677 11.42 20.68 7.91
C ASP A 677 11.60 21.30 9.31
N LEU A 678 11.27 20.58 10.39
CA LEU A 678 11.50 21.04 11.76
C LEU A 678 12.99 21.25 12.05
N LEU A 679 13.85 20.28 11.66
CA LEU A 679 15.30 20.37 11.91
C LEU A 679 15.95 21.55 11.17
N LYS A 680 15.44 21.97 10.02
CA LYS A 680 15.87 23.18 9.31
C LYS A 680 15.54 24.47 10.07
N LEU A 681 14.47 24.49 10.87
CA LEU A 681 14.05 25.65 11.66
C LEU A 681 14.79 25.74 13.02
N GLN A 682 15.43 24.66 13.47
CA GLN A 682 16.24 24.69 14.69
C GLN A 682 17.60 25.33 14.40
N PRO A 683 18.08 26.29 15.25
CA PRO A 683 19.45 26.77 15.10
C PRO A 683 20.39 25.60 15.29
N LEU A 684 21.31 25.40 14.33
CA LEU A 684 22.37 24.41 14.45
C LEU A 684 23.04 24.57 15.80
N ALA A 685 22.98 23.53 16.64
CA ALA A 685 23.73 23.51 17.89
C ALA A 685 25.20 23.75 17.51
N LYS A 686 25.82 24.81 18.08
CA LYS A 686 27.24 25.06 17.87
C LYS A 686 27.99 23.82 18.35
N ASP A 687 28.56 23.09 17.41
CA ASP A 687 29.48 22.03 17.76
C ASP A 687 30.69 22.71 18.44
N THR A 688 30.71 22.65 19.77
CA THR A 688 31.75 23.28 20.61
C THR A 688 33.11 22.63 20.42
N ALA A 689 33.23 21.56 19.64
CA ALA A 689 34.47 20.82 19.40
C ALA A 689 35.29 21.29 18.20
N THR A 690 34.68 21.92 17.18
CA THR A 690 35.43 22.22 15.92
C THR A 690 35.38 23.67 15.42
N GLY A 691 34.60 24.56 16.01
CA GLY A 691 34.64 26.01 15.67
C GLY A 691 34.25 26.38 14.23
N ARG A 692 33.68 25.51 13.46
CA ARG A 692 33.29 25.75 12.06
C ARG A 692 31.83 26.18 11.94
N LEU A 693 31.60 27.37 11.42
CA LEU A 693 30.28 27.91 11.06
C LEU A 693 29.91 27.31 9.70
N GLU A 694 28.89 26.47 9.64
CA GLU A 694 28.19 26.15 8.41
C GLU A 694 27.05 27.15 8.21
N LEU A 695 27.09 27.85 7.08
CA LEU A 695 26.11 28.85 6.66
C LEU A 695 24.82 28.17 6.19
N SER A 696 23.71 28.45 6.82
CA SER A 696 22.37 28.13 6.31
C SER A 696 22.04 28.99 5.08
N GLY A 697 22.07 28.37 3.91
CA GLY A 697 21.72 29.04 2.67
C GLY A 697 20.19 29.12 2.50
N ARG A 698 19.66 30.32 2.54
CA ARG A 698 18.34 30.65 1.97
C ARG A 698 18.44 30.51 0.45
N PHE A 699 17.66 29.62 -0.15
CA PHE A 699 17.47 29.62 -1.59
C PHE A 699 16.63 30.82 -2.00
N VAL A 700 17.31 31.86 -2.51
CA VAL A 700 16.71 32.89 -3.36
C VAL A 700 17.24 32.61 -4.77
N LEU A 701 16.36 32.15 -5.65
CA LEU A 701 16.67 32.05 -7.08
C LEU A 701 16.84 33.46 -7.65
N THR A 702 18.09 33.91 -7.82
CA THR A 702 18.40 35.08 -8.65
C THR A 702 18.84 34.58 -10.02
N SER A 703 18.04 34.87 -11.03
CA SER A 703 18.44 34.80 -12.42
C SER A 703 19.62 35.75 -12.66
N LYS A 704 20.76 35.22 -13.10
CA LYS A 704 21.78 36.02 -13.80
C LYS A 704 22.05 35.34 -15.11
N ALA A 705 21.65 36.04 -16.15
CA ALA A 705 22.20 35.91 -17.49
C ALA A 705 23.52 36.67 -17.55
N ASP A 706 24.37 36.21 -18.47
CA ASP A 706 25.54 36.83 -19.04
C ASP A 706 26.81 36.97 -18.18
N ASP A 707 27.84 36.18 -18.51
CA ASP A 707 29.04 36.66 -19.20
C ASP A 707 29.99 35.49 -19.51
N ALA A 708 30.30 35.37 -20.78
CA ALA A 708 31.35 34.54 -21.32
C ALA A 708 32.70 35.27 -21.21
N ALA A 709 33.74 34.59 -20.69
CA ALA A 709 35.12 34.82 -21.17
C ALA A 709 36.14 33.88 -20.49
N THR A 710 36.80 33.12 -21.34
CA THR A 710 38.24 32.78 -21.39
C THR A 710 38.85 31.93 -20.27
N LEU A 711 39.30 30.73 -20.72
CA LEU A 711 40.42 29.93 -20.19
C LEU A 711 41.78 30.63 -20.35
N PRO A 712 42.77 30.29 -19.53
CA PRO A 712 43.89 29.45 -19.94
C PRO A 712 44.24 28.42 -18.82
N GLY A 713 44.66 27.21 -19.03
CA GLY A 713 45.73 26.57 -19.74
C GLY A 713 46.91 26.19 -18.83
N ASP A 714 47.19 24.86 -18.74
CA ASP A 714 48.46 24.20 -18.35
C ASP A 714 48.95 24.28 -16.91
N ASP A 715 49.35 23.25 -16.25
CA ASP A 715 50.31 22.18 -16.49
C ASP A 715 50.38 21.15 -15.35
N ASN A 716 50.61 19.89 -15.75
CA ASN A 716 51.41 18.82 -15.14
C ASN A 716 51.60 18.70 -13.62
N ALA A 717 51.16 17.56 -13.07
CA ALA A 717 52.02 16.66 -12.29
C ALA A 717 51.36 15.29 -12.09
N GLN A 718 51.99 14.25 -12.54
CA GLN A 718 51.72 12.83 -12.34
C GLN A 718 52.17 12.33 -10.94
N PRO A 719 51.76 11.10 -10.55
CA PRO A 719 51.59 10.68 -9.19
C PRO A 719 52.83 10.04 -8.59
N GLN A 720 52.93 10.02 -7.27
CA GLN A 720 53.83 9.11 -6.54
C GLN A 720 53.00 8.11 -5.76
N GLU A 721 53.23 6.84 -6.07
CA GLU A 721 52.89 5.67 -5.28
C GLU A 721 53.65 5.69 -3.94
N SER A 722 52.96 5.30 -2.87
CA SER A 722 53.60 4.70 -1.69
C SER A 722 52.75 3.56 -1.17
N GLU A 723 53.27 2.38 -1.33
CA GLU A 723 52.85 1.13 -0.71
C GLU A 723 52.97 1.22 0.82
N ASN A 724 52.07 0.56 1.48
CA ASN A 724 52.12 -0.33 2.65
C ASN A 724 51.07 -0.04 3.70
N GLY A 725 50.31 -1.07 3.99
CA GLY A 725 49.43 -1.09 5.15
C GLY A 725 48.41 -2.24 5.15
N ALA A 726 48.98 -3.42 5.36
CA ALA A 726 48.36 -4.66 5.84
C ALA A 726 46.84 -4.67 6.10
N GLN A 727 46.14 -5.46 5.31
CA GLN A 727 44.81 -6.00 5.58
C GLN A 727 44.86 -6.92 6.81
N GLN A 728 44.23 -6.54 7.92
CA GLN A 728 43.84 -7.47 8.96
C GLN A 728 42.46 -8.04 8.66
N VAL A 729 42.48 -9.28 8.21
CA VAL A 729 41.29 -10.13 8.06
C VAL A 729 40.87 -10.55 9.46
N PHE A 730 39.75 -10.01 9.95
CA PHE A 730 39.06 -10.55 11.13
C PHE A 730 38.40 -11.88 10.78
N LYS A 731 38.99 -12.99 11.23
CA LYS A 731 38.29 -14.28 11.31
C LYS A 731 37.39 -14.25 12.55
N PRO A 732 36.09 -14.54 12.45
CA PRO A 732 35.27 -14.78 13.61
C PRO A 732 35.68 -16.12 14.24
N VAL A 733 36.21 -16.07 15.44
CA VAL A 733 36.43 -17.24 16.30
C VAL A 733 35.06 -17.63 16.87
N LEU A 734 34.59 -18.82 16.54
CA LEU A 734 33.43 -19.43 17.19
C LEU A 734 33.79 -19.83 18.60
N PRO A 735 33.02 -19.46 19.62
CA PRO A 735 33.27 -19.93 20.99
C PRO A 735 32.89 -21.41 21.15
N ASP A 736 33.68 -22.07 22.01
CA ASP A 736 33.56 -23.47 22.39
C ASP A 736 32.20 -23.79 23.03
N PRO A 737 31.47 -24.87 22.62
CA PRO A 737 30.09 -25.11 22.95
C PRO A 737 29.81 -25.72 24.36
N ALA A 738 30.76 -25.75 25.28
CA ALA A 738 30.59 -26.49 26.52
C ALA A 738 30.15 -25.69 27.75
N THR A 739 30.17 -24.38 27.76
CA THR A 739 29.86 -23.56 28.97
C THR A 739 29.13 -22.25 28.63
N ALA A 740 27.87 -22.28 28.30
CA ALA A 740 27.02 -21.11 28.45
C ALA A 740 25.56 -21.52 28.51
N SER A 741 24.88 -21.18 29.60
CA SER A 741 23.46 -21.17 29.75
C SER A 741 22.84 -20.22 28.72
N PRO A 742 21.81 -20.62 27.92
CA PRO A 742 21.41 -19.86 26.75
C PRO A 742 20.48 -18.66 27.02
N PHE A 743 20.25 -18.24 28.25
CA PHE A 743 19.29 -17.18 28.55
C PHE A 743 19.82 -16.11 29.49
N LYS A 744 20.03 -14.87 28.96
CA LYS A 744 20.09 -13.63 29.74
C LYS A 744 18.85 -12.79 29.45
N GLN A 745 18.27 -12.17 30.48
CA GLN A 745 17.07 -11.35 30.42
C GLN A 745 17.24 -10.13 29.52
N GLY A 746 16.36 -10.05 28.46
CA GLY A 746 16.24 -8.95 27.52
C GLY A 746 15.76 -9.51 26.19
N GLN A 747 14.44 -9.47 25.90
CA GLN A 747 13.76 -9.85 24.63
C GLN A 747 14.46 -10.93 23.77
N GLU A 748 14.52 -12.17 24.24
CA GLU A 748 15.08 -13.29 23.49
C GLU A 748 13.95 -14.22 23.00
N SER A 749 14.05 -14.66 21.75
CA SER A 749 13.19 -15.67 21.14
C SER A 749 13.01 -16.92 22.02
N ARG A 750 11.76 -17.43 22.08
CA ARG A 750 11.41 -18.59 22.90
C ARG A 750 11.91 -19.92 22.34
N VAL A 751 12.43 -19.93 21.14
CA VAL A 751 12.95 -21.13 20.46
C VAL A 751 14.37 -20.89 19.99
N ALA A 752 15.32 -21.67 20.48
CA ALA A 752 16.69 -21.68 19.98
C ALA A 752 16.87 -22.80 18.95
N VAL A 753 17.59 -22.55 17.84
CA VAL A 753 17.82 -23.53 16.77
C VAL A 753 19.30 -23.80 16.62
N LYS A 754 19.69 -25.08 16.51
CA LYS A 754 21.06 -25.52 16.20
C LYS A 754 21.02 -26.59 15.10
N ILE A 755 22.03 -26.59 14.21
CA ILE A 755 22.08 -27.48 13.05
C ILE A 755 23.37 -28.31 13.13
N PHE A 756 23.22 -29.62 12.91
CA PHE A 756 24.29 -30.62 13.01
C PHE A 756 24.30 -31.50 11.76
N PRO A 757 25.16 -31.21 10.76
CA PRO A 757 25.40 -32.14 9.66
C PRO A 757 26.12 -33.39 10.15
N TYR A 758 25.76 -34.57 9.61
CA TYR A 758 26.34 -35.84 10.00
C TYR A 758 27.80 -36.01 9.54
N PHE A 759 28.15 -35.40 8.40
CA PHE A 759 29.47 -35.48 7.82
C PHE A 759 30.19 -34.11 7.85
N ASP A 760 31.52 -34.13 7.95
CA ASP A 760 32.40 -32.96 7.88
C ASP A 760 32.45 -32.37 6.44
N LYS A 761 32.21 -33.23 5.42
CA LYS A 761 32.14 -32.85 4.02
C LYS A 761 30.92 -33.49 3.36
N LEU A 762 30.40 -32.89 2.29
CA LEU A 762 29.30 -33.41 1.49
C LEU A 762 29.80 -34.10 0.24
N GLU A 763 29.56 -35.39 0.11
CA GLU A 763 30.02 -36.19 -1.05
C GLU A 763 29.16 -35.94 -2.29
N ARG A 764 29.77 -35.63 -3.43
CA ARG A 764 29.08 -35.51 -4.72
C ARG A 764 28.43 -36.83 -5.12
N GLY A 765 27.15 -36.81 -5.47
CA GLY A 765 26.36 -38.04 -5.73
C GLY A 765 25.90 -38.75 -4.45
N GLY A 766 26.30 -38.28 -3.28
CA GLY A 766 26.00 -38.88 -1.98
C GLY A 766 24.81 -38.29 -1.27
N LYS A 767 24.57 -38.77 -0.06
CA LYS A 767 23.53 -38.29 0.87
C LYS A 767 24.14 -37.90 2.21
N CYS A 768 23.65 -36.79 2.80
CA CYS A 768 24.09 -36.36 4.14
C CYS A 768 22.90 -36.16 5.06
N PRO A 769 22.80 -36.94 6.15
CA PRO A 769 21.82 -36.66 7.20
C PRO A 769 22.17 -35.34 7.90
N ILE A 770 21.11 -34.60 8.26
CA ILE A 770 21.23 -33.38 9.05
C ILE A 770 20.27 -33.44 10.22
N ALA A 771 20.69 -33.05 11.41
CA ALA A 771 19.86 -32.92 12.60
C ALA A 771 19.64 -31.45 12.93
N ILE A 772 18.39 -31.04 13.09
CA ILE A 772 18.01 -29.69 13.47
C ILE A 772 17.41 -29.78 14.87
N GLU A 773 18.15 -29.28 15.86
CA GLU A 773 17.77 -29.26 17.27
C GLU A 773 17.08 -27.96 17.60
N LEU A 774 15.85 -28.04 18.12
CA LEU A 774 15.11 -26.93 18.67
C LEU A 774 15.08 -27.05 20.18
N THR A 775 15.38 -25.97 20.88
CA THR A 775 15.24 -25.86 22.34
C THR A 775 14.18 -24.81 22.62
N ILE A 776 13.07 -25.23 23.19
CA ILE A 776 11.92 -24.40 23.52
C ILE A 776 12.04 -23.98 24.99
N ALA A 777 11.78 -22.72 25.29
CA ALA A 777 11.85 -22.18 26.64
C ALA A 777 10.88 -22.86 27.61
N ASP A 778 11.25 -22.99 28.87
CA ASP A 778 10.41 -23.62 29.89
C ASP A 778 9.04 -22.93 30.01
N GLY A 779 7.98 -23.73 30.06
CA GLY A 779 6.61 -23.25 30.11
C GLY A 779 6.04 -22.82 28.75
N TRP A 780 6.81 -22.95 27.66
CA TRP A 780 6.42 -22.71 26.28
C TRP A 780 6.38 -24.01 25.48
N HIS A 781 5.62 -24.01 24.41
CA HIS A 781 5.54 -25.09 23.41
C HIS A 781 5.41 -24.48 22.01
N ILE A 782 5.67 -25.28 21.00
CA ILE A 782 5.42 -24.94 19.58
C ILE A 782 4.51 -25.98 18.97
N ASN A 783 3.71 -25.58 17.98
CA ASN A 783 2.83 -26.52 17.29
C ASN A 783 3.64 -27.59 16.56
N ALA A 784 3.15 -28.83 16.61
CA ALA A 784 3.77 -29.95 15.91
C ALA A 784 3.58 -29.87 14.39
N ASN A 785 4.23 -30.79 13.66
CA ASN A 785 4.00 -30.98 12.23
C ASN A 785 3.70 -32.48 12.00
N PRO A 786 2.46 -32.85 11.57
CA PRO A 786 1.33 -31.93 11.32
C PRO A 786 0.74 -31.34 12.61
N ALA A 787 0.20 -30.11 12.51
CA ALA A 787 -0.52 -29.48 13.59
C ALA A 787 -1.87 -30.19 13.83
N HIS A 788 -2.45 -29.98 15.03
CA HIS A 788 -3.72 -30.62 15.41
C HIS A 788 -4.94 -30.00 14.70
N SER A 789 -4.83 -28.77 14.18
CA SER A 789 -5.89 -28.08 13.47
C SER A 789 -5.32 -27.27 12.30
N GLU A 790 -6.16 -27.00 11.31
CA GLU A 790 -5.84 -26.13 10.16
C GLU A 790 -5.55 -24.66 10.54
N PHE A 791 -5.87 -24.27 11.77
CA PHE A 791 -5.61 -22.93 12.29
C PHE A 791 -4.30 -22.82 13.09
N ALA A 792 -3.70 -23.94 13.46
CA ALA A 792 -2.44 -23.97 14.18
C ALA A 792 -1.27 -23.89 13.17
N ILE A 793 -0.36 -22.94 13.36
CA ILE A 793 0.81 -22.78 12.51
C ILE A 793 1.80 -23.90 12.82
N PRO A 794 2.03 -24.85 11.90
CA PRO A 794 2.93 -25.97 12.16
C PRO A 794 4.39 -25.52 12.24
N THR A 795 5.22 -26.29 12.94
CA THR A 795 6.67 -26.17 12.86
C THR A 795 7.14 -26.63 11.50
N GLU A 796 7.74 -25.76 10.71
CA GLU A 796 8.23 -26.05 9.35
C GLU A 796 9.74 -25.87 9.25
N VAL A 797 10.40 -26.79 8.54
CA VAL A 797 11.83 -26.69 8.21
C VAL A 797 12.00 -26.76 6.71
N LYS A 798 12.76 -25.82 6.16
CA LYS A 798 13.15 -25.75 4.77
C LYS A 798 14.68 -25.62 4.67
N ILE A 799 15.30 -26.39 3.79
CA ILE A 799 16.75 -26.31 3.53
C ILE A 799 16.95 -26.00 2.05
N THR A 800 17.68 -24.93 1.77
CA THR A 800 18.00 -24.48 0.42
C THR A 800 19.50 -24.32 0.25
N SER A 801 19.99 -24.40 -0.97
CA SER A 801 21.39 -24.19 -1.35
C SER A 801 21.49 -23.58 -2.73
N LYS A 802 22.48 -22.76 -2.96
CA LYS A 802 22.85 -22.24 -4.30
C LYS A 802 23.48 -23.33 -5.17
N GLN A 803 24.00 -24.37 -4.54
CA GLN A 803 24.58 -25.54 -5.19
C GLN A 803 23.49 -26.56 -5.51
N LYS A 804 23.79 -27.54 -6.38
CA LYS A 804 22.85 -28.60 -6.77
C LYS A 804 22.62 -29.60 -5.63
N ILE A 805 22.07 -29.13 -4.51
CA ILE A 805 21.73 -29.88 -3.29
C ILE A 805 20.25 -29.72 -3.02
N LYS A 806 19.56 -30.82 -2.72
CA LYS A 806 18.14 -30.86 -2.41
C LYS A 806 17.89 -31.55 -1.07
N MET A 807 16.90 -31.10 -0.34
CA MET A 807 16.33 -31.82 0.78
C MET A 807 15.37 -32.89 0.25
N SER A 808 15.62 -34.15 0.53
CA SER A 808 14.82 -35.26 -0.01
C SER A 808 13.84 -35.87 0.98
N LYS A 809 14.15 -35.86 2.27
CA LYS A 809 13.32 -36.40 3.33
C LYS A 809 13.41 -35.51 4.57
N ILE A 810 12.28 -35.37 5.27
CA ILE A 810 12.24 -34.75 6.59
C ILE A 810 11.43 -35.63 7.55
N LYS A 811 11.90 -35.79 8.77
CA LYS A 811 11.25 -36.57 9.82
C LYS A 811 11.11 -35.71 11.06
N TYR A 812 9.89 -35.40 11.41
CA TYR A 812 9.54 -34.69 12.64
C TYR A 812 9.47 -35.69 13.81
N PRO A 813 9.77 -35.26 15.06
CA PRO A 813 9.62 -36.10 16.23
C PRO A 813 8.13 -36.36 16.52
N LYS A 814 7.86 -37.36 17.39
CA LYS A 814 6.51 -37.59 17.89
C LYS A 814 6.06 -36.40 18.73
N HIS A 815 4.87 -35.90 18.47
CA HIS A 815 4.26 -34.80 19.24
C HIS A 815 3.79 -35.25 20.62
N GLU A 816 3.70 -34.32 21.52
CA GLU A 816 3.01 -34.42 22.80
C GLU A 816 1.60 -33.89 22.67
N LEU A 817 0.70 -34.42 23.47
CA LEU A 817 -0.69 -33.95 23.57
C LEU A 817 -0.78 -33.00 24.77
N LEU A 818 -1.12 -31.73 24.48
CA LEU A 818 -1.27 -30.69 25.50
C LEU A 818 -2.74 -30.24 25.55
N GLN A 819 -3.35 -30.28 26.75
CA GLN A 819 -4.63 -29.65 26.95
C GLN A 819 -4.42 -28.14 27.18
N VAL A 820 -4.88 -27.32 26.25
CA VAL A 820 -4.90 -25.87 26.38
C VAL A 820 -6.25 -25.47 26.98
N ASP A 821 -6.23 -24.59 27.98
CA ASP A 821 -7.43 -24.12 28.66
C ASP A 821 -8.38 -23.44 27.66
N GLY A 822 -9.59 -24.01 27.51
CA GLY A 822 -10.61 -23.49 26.58
C GLY A 822 -10.66 -24.18 25.21
N GLU A 823 -9.75 -25.09 24.87
CA GLU A 823 -9.84 -25.89 23.64
C GLU A 823 -10.54 -27.24 23.89
N PRO A 824 -11.47 -27.64 23.00
CA PRO A 824 -12.21 -28.90 23.15
C PRO A 824 -11.37 -30.16 22.82
N GLN A 825 -10.23 -29.99 22.14
CA GLN A 825 -9.30 -31.04 21.73
C GLN A 825 -7.89 -30.74 22.23
N GLN A 826 -7.12 -31.82 22.48
CA GLN A 826 -5.72 -31.69 22.85
C GLN A 826 -4.87 -31.23 21.64
N SER A 827 -4.05 -30.22 21.83
CA SER A 827 -3.17 -29.70 20.80
C SER A 827 -1.92 -30.59 20.64
N HIS A 828 -1.54 -30.81 19.39
CA HIS A 828 -0.28 -31.49 19.04
C HIS A 828 0.87 -30.50 19.14
N VAL A 829 1.77 -30.69 20.11
CA VAL A 829 2.82 -29.72 20.40
C VAL A 829 4.20 -30.38 20.57
N TYR A 830 5.22 -29.55 20.46
CA TYR A 830 6.57 -29.88 20.90
C TYR A 830 6.96 -28.96 22.07
N GLY A 831 7.52 -29.55 23.12
CA GLY A 831 8.06 -28.84 24.29
C GLY A 831 9.51 -29.21 24.55
N GLY A 832 10.20 -28.43 25.38
CA GLY A 832 11.56 -28.70 25.80
C GLY A 832 12.56 -28.77 24.64
N ARG A 833 13.25 -29.90 24.49
CA ARG A 833 14.28 -30.09 23.45
C ARG A 833 13.86 -31.17 22.47
N ILE A 834 13.77 -30.84 21.20
CA ILE A 834 13.41 -31.76 20.11
C ILE A 834 14.47 -31.76 19.01
N ILE A 835 14.53 -32.84 18.23
CA ILE A 835 15.38 -32.96 17.04
C ILE A 835 14.53 -33.36 15.84
N ILE A 836 14.63 -32.57 14.75
CA ILE A 836 14.05 -32.84 13.46
C ILE A 836 15.20 -33.34 12.55
N TYR A 837 14.97 -34.43 11.84
CA TYR A 837 15.97 -35.02 10.95
C TYR A 837 15.62 -34.74 9.48
N ALA A 838 16.61 -34.34 8.70
CA ALA A 838 16.46 -34.16 7.26
C ALA A 838 17.58 -34.90 6.50
N MET A 839 17.34 -35.24 5.26
CA MET A 839 18.31 -35.86 4.37
C MET A 839 18.61 -34.90 3.21
N LEU A 840 19.86 -34.55 3.03
CA LEU A 840 20.33 -33.84 1.85
C LEU A 840 20.81 -34.83 0.78
N GLU A 841 20.47 -34.56 -0.47
CA GLU A 841 20.98 -35.27 -1.66
C GLU A 841 21.80 -34.28 -2.48
N ILE A 842 23.06 -34.66 -2.70
CA ILE A 842 24.03 -33.87 -3.41
C ILE A 842 24.15 -34.39 -4.84
N SER A 843 24.00 -33.54 -5.85
CA SER A 843 24.14 -33.95 -7.24
C SER A 843 25.57 -34.41 -7.54
N ALA A 844 25.71 -35.47 -8.31
CA ALA A 844 27.01 -35.90 -8.82
C ALA A 844 27.64 -34.90 -9.81
N GLU A 845 26.80 -34.03 -10.40
CA GLU A 845 27.21 -32.99 -11.35
C GLU A 845 27.57 -31.67 -10.66
N GLU A 846 27.64 -31.62 -9.34
CA GLU A 846 28.05 -30.43 -8.64
C GLU A 846 29.55 -30.19 -8.77
N THR A 847 29.96 -28.96 -9.11
CA THR A 847 31.35 -28.60 -9.39
C THR A 847 31.98 -27.68 -8.39
N ALA A 848 31.18 -27.06 -7.49
CA ALA A 848 31.68 -26.17 -6.48
C ALA A 848 32.57 -26.91 -5.44
N ASP A 849 33.53 -26.23 -4.86
CA ASP A 849 34.39 -26.79 -3.80
C ASP A 849 33.73 -26.71 -2.41
N GLU A 850 32.77 -25.83 -2.24
CA GLU A 850 32.05 -25.62 -1.00
C GLU A 850 30.55 -25.42 -1.26
N ALA A 851 29.71 -25.97 -0.39
CA ALA A 851 28.27 -25.78 -0.40
C ALA A 851 27.86 -24.79 0.70
N GLU A 852 27.03 -23.82 0.35
CA GLU A 852 26.33 -22.95 1.28
C GLU A 852 24.91 -23.47 1.46
N LEU A 853 24.58 -23.84 2.71
CA LEU A 853 23.25 -24.32 3.11
C LEU A 853 22.54 -23.25 3.91
N GLU A 854 21.34 -22.87 3.48
CA GLU A 854 20.44 -22.03 4.26
C GLU A 854 19.33 -22.91 4.84
N VAL A 855 19.16 -22.88 6.16
CA VAL A 855 18.13 -23.61 6.89
C VAL A 855 17.16 -22.61 7.51
N GLU A 856 15.93 -22.66 7.08
CA GLU A 856 14.81 -21.87 7.62
C GLU A 856 13.99 -22.76 8.55
N VAL A 857 13.72 -22.27 9.76
CA VAL A 857 12.84 -22.94 10.73
C VAL A 857 11.78 -21.96 11.16
N LYS A 858 10.53 -22.25 10.77
CA LYS A 858 9.34 -21.48 11.12
C LYS A 858 8.65 -22.12 12.30
N THR A 859 8.42 -21.38 13.38
CA THR A 859 7.73 -21.84 14.59
C THR A 859 6.80 -20.76 15.11
N GLN A 860 5.80 -21.18 15.89
CA GLN A 860 5.01 -20.27 16.72
C GLN A 860 5.07 -20.77 18.15
N ALA A 861 5.63 -19.96 19.05
CA ALA A 861 5.72 -20.31 20.47
C ALA A 861 4.44 -19.88 21.19
N CYS A 862 3.85 -20.81 21.93
CA CYS A 862 2.65 -20.62 22.74
C CYS A 862 2.90 -21.06 24.20
N ASN A 863 2.19 -20.46 25.14
CA ASN A 863 2.08 -20.93 26.51
C ASN A 863 0.56 -21.16 26.82
N LYS A 864 0.23 -21.50 28.06
CA LYS A 864 -1.18 -21.75 28.46
C LYS A 864 -2.11 -20.54 28.30
N LYS A 865 -1.62 -19.34 28.03
CA LYS A 865 -2.41 -18.10 28.01
C LYS A 865 -2.32 -17.32 26.73
N THR A 866 -1.23 -17.44 25.97
CA THR A 866 -0.94 -16.58 24.81
C THR A 866 0.01 -17.29 23.86
N CYS A 867 -0.14 -17.00 22.57
CA CYS A 867 0.82 -17.33 21.50
C CYS A 867 1.55 -16.07 21.05
N GLU A 868 2.87 -16.20 20.86
CA GLU A 868 3.67 -15.16 20.21
C GLU A 868 3.43 -15.19 18.69
N PRO A 869 3.71 -14.09 17.96
CA PRO A 869 3.71 -14.11 16.51
C PRO A 869 4.62 -15.20 15.95
N PRO A 870 4.29 -15.81 14.79
CA PRO A 870 5.16 -16.80 14.16
C PRO A 870 6.54 -16.21 13.87
N GLU A 871 7.58 -16.94 14.25
CA GLU A 871 8.98 -16.55 13.99
C GLU A 871 9.62 -17.49 12.97
N THR A 872 10.38 -16.95 12.02
CA THR A 872 11.19 -17.73 11.08
C THR A 872 12.67 -17.44 11.34
N LYS A 873 13.42 -18.46 11.75
CA LYS A 873 14.86 -18.38 11.94
C LYS A 873 15.59 -18.91 10.73
N LYS A 874 16.54 -18.12 10.22
CA LYS A 874 17.42 -18.46 9.12
C LYS A 874 18.83 -18.66 9.63
N LEU A 875 19.41 -19.82 9.34
CA LEU A 875 20.78 -20.13 9.68
C LEU A 875 21.52 -20.50 8.40
N VAL A 876 22.64 -19.86 8.15
CA VAL A 876 23.50 -20.14 6.99
C VAL A 876 24.78 -20.82 7.44
N GLY A 877 25.12 -21.91 6.79
CA GLY A 877 26.36 -22.64 7.09
C GLY A 877 27.02 -23.13 5.82
N LYS A 878 28.35 -23.21 5.83
CA LYS A 878 29.15 -23.69 4.72
C LYS A 878 29.74 -25.07 5.00
N ARG A 879 29.82 -25.91 3.96
CA ARG A 879 30.43 -27.24 4.03
C ARG A 879 31.25 -27.53 2.78
N PRO A 880 32.49 -28.06 2.93
CA PRO A 880 33.28 -28.51 1.80
C PRO A 880 32.56 -29.65 1.05
N LEU A 881 32.68 -29.62 -0.27
CA LEU A 881 32.25 -30.70 -1.12
C LEU A 881 33.44 -31.68 -1.38
N ALA A 882 33.15 -32.98 -1.37
CA ALA A 882 34.12 -34.06 -1.58
C ALA A 882 33.78 -34.85 -2.84
N ASN A 883 34.80 -35.39 -3.52
CA ASN A 883 34.59 -36.33 -4.60
C ASN A 883 34.29 -37.72 -4.04
N PRO A 884 33.61 -38.60 -4.82
CA PRO A 884 33.43 -39.99 -4.45
C PRO A 884 34.78 -40.66 -4.15
N GLY A 885 34.90 -41.21 -2.95
CA GLY A 885 36.11 -41.87 -2.45
C GLY A 885 37.06 -41.00 -1.65
N ASP A 886 36.80 -39.69 -1.49
CA ASP A 886 37.55 -38.86 -0.57
C ASP A 886 37.26 -39.24 0.90
N ALA A 887 38.22 -39.02 1.77
CA ALA A 887 38.02 -39.30 3.19
C ALA A 887 37.03 -38.33 3.82
N ILE A 888 35.89 -38.82 4.31
CA ILE A 888 34.80 -38.11 4.95
C ILE A 888 34.68 -38.64 6.39
N LYS A 889 34.59 -37.74 7.35
CA LYS A 889 34.47 -38.07 8.77
C LYS A 889 33.03 -37.90 9.25
N ARG A 890 32.58 -38.84 10.06
CA ARG A 890 31.31 -38.67 10.80
C ARG A 890 31.51 -37.60 11.90
N THR A 891 30.56 -36.71 12.00
CA THR A 891 30.52 -35.64 13.02
C THR A 891 29.17 -35.72 13.73
N HIS A 892 29.15 -35.29 15.00
CA HIS A 892 27.90 -35.19 15.78
C HIS A 892 27.09 -36.52 15.90
N GLU A 893 27.74 -37.68 15.88
CA GLU A 893 27.11 -39.00 15.93
C GLU A 893 26.08 -39.15 17.07
N SER A 894 26.34 -38.47 18.23
CA SER A 894 25.42 -38.48 19.38
C SER A 894 24.07 -37.78 19.12
N LYS A 895 23.94 -37.04 18.03
CA LYS A 895 22.71 -36.36 17.65
C LYS A 895 21.82 -37.19 16.74
N PHE A 896 22.30 -38.33 16.26
CA PHE A 896 21.59 -39.21 15.34
C PHE A 896 21.22 -40.55 15.99
N PRO A 897 20.11 -41.20 15.60
CA PRO A 897 19.72 -42.52 16.09
C PRO A 897 20.82 -43.57 15.74
N LYS A 898 21.08 -44.50 16.67
CA LYS A 898 21.95 -45.62 16.36
C LYS A 898 21.25 -46.59 15.40
N GLU A 899 22.03 -47.19 14.45
CA GLU A 899 21.50 -48.04 13.38
C GLU A 899 20.66 -49.24 13.90
N ASP A 900 20.83 -49.68 15.16
CA ASP A 900 20.09 -50.82 15.77
C ASP A 900 18.66 -50.50 16.18
N ASP A 901 18.22 -49.24 16.21
CA ASP A 901 16.88 -48.86 16.65
C ASP A 901 15.85 -48.71 15.51
N THR A 902 16.33 -48.63 14.26
CA THR A 902 15.45 -48.41 13.09
C THR A 902 14.71 -49.68 12.67
N ASP A 903 15.27 -50.88 12.89
CA ASP A 903 14.63 -52.14 12.47
C ASP A 903 13.57 -52.65 13.47
N LYS A 904 13.61 -52.21 14.74
CA LYS A 904 12.62 -52.62 15.74
C LYS A 904 11.31 -51.82 15.70
N GLU A 905 11.28 -50.65 15.12
CA GLU A 905 10.05 -49.86 14.94
C GLU A 905 9.31 -50.27 13.66
N ALA A 906 10.01 -50.62 12.59
CA ALA A 906 9.36 -51.09 11.37
C ALA A 906 8.62 -52.40 11.51
N ASP A 907 9.10 -53.31 12.38
CA ASP A 907 8.42 -54.58 12.69
C ASP A 907 7.23 -54.45 13.68
N LYS A 908 7.20 -53.39 14.48
CA LYS A 908 6.04 -53.11 15.34
C LYS A 908 4.86 -52.48 14.59
N GLU A 909 5.10 -51.69 13.54
CA GLU A 909 4.05 -51.12 12.71
C GLU A 909 3.38 -52.19 11.81
N LYS A 910 4.16 -53.14 11.25
CA LYS A 910 3.61 -54.24 10.45
C LYS A 910 2.75 -55.23 11.22
N ASN A 911 2.85 -55.28 12.54
CA ASN A 911 2.04 -56.15 13.41
C ASN A 911 0.83 -55.46 14.03
N ARG A 912 0.65 -54.14 13.88
CA ARG A 912 -0.55 -53.42 14.32
C ARG A 912 -1.70 -53.47 13.31
N ASP A 913 -1.39 -53.58 12.03
CA ASP A 913 -2.40 -53.68 10.97
C ASP A 913 -2.97 -55.10 10.77
N LYS A 914 -2.58 -56.07 11.62
CA LYS A 914 -3.09 -57.46 11.62
C LYS A 914 -3.86 -57.88 12.87
N LYS A 915 -4.32 -56.94 13.70
CA LYS A 915 -5.26 -57.26 14.79
C LYS A 915 -6.52 -56.41 14.71
#